data_f21a79f9833213876001a8e301d90afb
#
_entry.id   f21a79f9833213876001a8e301d90afb
#
_cell.length_a   1.000
_cell.length_b   1.000
_cell.length_c   1.000
_cell.angle_alpha   90.00
_cell.angle_beta   90.00
_cell.angle_gamma   90.00
#
_symmetry.space_group_name_H-M   'P 1'
#
loop_
_entity.id
_entity.type
_entity.pdbx_description
1 polymer ?
#
loop_
_entity_poly.entity_id
_entity_poly.type
_entity_poly.pdbx_seq_one_letter_code
_entity_poly.pdbx_strand_id
1 'polypeptide(L)'
;MDKRYEAYCLTDPEYYDQAVPRAGRDAAFPAADREAPAGWSTRASADWWHVTPDDHRLPDQGWKIHVSATLRTAEKVLDVVWDYCVARHLAFKFIRGPKLLFLRNSKYAERAGSGKLVTLYPTDEAELEQVLAELGDLLRGEPGPYILSDLRYGEGPLYVRYGGFAQRRCLDPAGRLVLAIADAEGNLVPDTRGPIFAPPPWIALPEFLAPHLAARNAATTTELPYKITEALHFSNGGGVYRGTDQRTGERVVLKEARPYAGLVGGGEDAVDRLRHEHEMLVLASGSGVAPEVRDFFPLGDHQFLVLENIEGRPLNSFFAERYPLGRTQADPAAVAEYTAWALKIQVRAEQAVSALHARGVVFNDLHLFNIMVRPDDTVALIDFEVAEKIGGDSRRTLASRAFQAPKDRTGVAVDRYALACLRIALFLPLTALLPLDRSRAAAMARVIAAEFPDVPRAFLDEAVHEIAGEGSDAIPAPIPLLDSTLSDARADEWPALRDTLAAGIGRAASPEREDRLFPGDIRQFTIPGGGINLAHGAAGVLYALRATDLPIDIRHEEWLLERCAALPPSVPLGFYDGVHGMAYLLDELGHRGPALDLVSAALNERWQRLGSDLYSGLAGIGLNLLHFADRTRDAGLREQALAAAALAADRLGTVDSVPETSGGGNPRAGLMRGACGPALLFLRVFEETGDKAWLDNAETAIRQDLRRCVLSSTGSGALHVNEGWRTMPYLADGSVGIGMVLRRFLRHRPDDVLAGYTGAIRKAARSRFYAQSGLFAGRAGMVLALADETGPGRPSPDVYDQIRRLSWHAVRRDGRLMFPGEQLLRLSTDLATGSAGVLLALGSALHETPAHLPFLGPAAP
;
A
#
# COMPACT_ATOMS: atom_id res chain seq x y z
N MET A 1 3.34 -8.30 0.93
CA MET A 1 3.91 -7.21 0.09
C MET A 1 2.78 -6.63 -0.75
N ASP A 2 2.63 -5.32 -0.77
CA ASP A 2 1.64 -4.65 -1.64
C ASP A 2 2.21 -4.50 -3.04
N LYS A 3 1.73 -5.34 -3.95
CA LYS A 3 2.27 -5.42 -5.32
C LYS A 3 1.99 -4.18 -6.19
N ARG A 4 1.12 -3.27 -5.74
CA ARG A 4 0.89 -1.98 -6.43
C ARG A 4 2.18 -1.16 -6.53
N TYR A 5 3.09 -1.28 -5.57
CA TYR A 5 4.38 -0.58 -5.57
C TYR A 5 5.28 -0.97 -6.74
N GLU A 6 5.18 -2.19 -7.26
CA GLU A 6 6.02 -2.65 -8.36
C GLU A 6 5.84 -1.82 -9.64
N ALA A 7 4.62 -1.35 -9.92
CA ALA A 7 4.33 -0.48 -11.07
C ALA A 7 5.09 0.85 -11.00
N TYR A 8 5.27 1.38 -9.79
CA TYR A 8 6.00 2.65 -9.55
C TYR A 8 7.52 2.48 -9.47
N CYS A 9 8.02 1.27 -9.59
CA CYS A 9 9.45 0.99 -9.68
C CYS A 9 9.98 0.90 -11.13
N LEU A 10 9.14 1.10 -12.14
CA LEU A 10 9.51 0.88 -13.54
C LEU A 10 10.24 2.06 -14.19
N THR A 11 10.01 3.27 -13.67
CA THR A 11 10.48 4.52 -14.29
C THR A 11 11.80 5.01 -13.70
N ASP A 12 11.92 4.97 -12.38
CA ASP A 12 13.09 5.44 -11.65
C ASP A 12 13.76 4.29 -10.88
N PRO A 13 15.09 4.12 -10.98
CA PRO A 13 15.81 3.06 -10.27
C PRO A 13 15.94 3.32 -8.76
N GLU A 14 15.89 4.57 -8.30
CA GLU A 14 16.11 4.95 -6.90
C GLU A 14 14.83 5.28 -6.14
N TYR A 15 13.83 5.92 -6.80
CA TYR A 15 12.62 6.41 -6.17
C TYR A 15 11.36 5.79 -6.78
N TYR A 16 10.26 5.82 -6.04
CA TYR A 16 8.95 5.54 -6.63
C TYR A 16 8.56 6.66 -7.57
N ASP A 17 8.17 6.33 -8.79
CA ASP A 17 7.69 7.33 -9.76
C ASP A 17 6.62 6.76 -10.68
N GLN A 18 5.80 7.65 -11.24
CA GLN A 18 4.77 7.27 -12.19
C GLN A 18 5.39 6.80 -13.51
N ALA A 19 4.85 5.72 -14.02
CA ALA A 19 5.22 5.23 -15.33
C ALA A 19 4.65 6.10 -16.49
N VAL A 20 3.82 7.09 -16.19
CA VAL A 20 3.22 8.00 -17.18
C VAL A 20 3.99 9.32 -17.16
N PRO A 21 4.67 9.71 -18.24
CA PRO A 21 5.17 11.08 -18.38
C PRO A 21 3.99 12.04 -18.27
N ARG A 22 4.12 13.08 -17.46
CA ARG A 22 3.15 14.18 -17.45
C ARG A 22 3.19 14.90 -18.79
N ALA A 23 1.99 15.23 -19.29
CA ALA A 23 1.77 16.17 -20.39
C ALA A 23 2.72 15.99 -21.62
N GLY A 24 2.76 14.78 -22.17
CA GLY A 24 3.32 14.56 -23.49
C GLY A 24 2.25 14.00 -24.42
N ARG A 25 2.01 14.61 -25.58
CA ARG A 25 1.06 14.14 -26.61
C ARG A 25 1.32 12.70 -27.03
N ASP A 26 2.55 12.25 -26.99
CA ASP A 26 2.99 10.90 -27.40
C ASP A 26 2.49 9.74 -26.52
N ALA A 27 1.79 10.02 -25.43
CA ALA A 27 1.26 9.00 -24.50
C ALA A 27 -0.28 8.89 -24.51
N ALA A 28 -0.97 9.68 -25.31
CA ALA A 28 -2.43 9.66 -25.42
C ALA A 28 -2.88 8.84 -26.64
N PHE A 29 -4.11 8.31 -26.59
CA PHE A 29 -4.76 7.81 -27.81
C PHE A 29 -5.05 8.97 -28.76
N PRO A 30 -4.99 8.78 -30.11
CA PRO A 30 -5.32 9.82 -31.10
C PRO A 30 -6.71 10.43 -30.89
N ALA A 31 -7.65 9.68 -30.34
CA ALA A 31 -8.97 10.16 -29.98
C ALA A 31 -8.96 11.31 -28.96
N ALA A 32 -7.94 11.45 -28.13
CA ALA A 32 -7.82 12.56 -27.18
C ALA A 32 -7.40 13.88 -27.84
N ASP A 33 -6.82 13.82 -29.03
CA ASP A 33 -6.42 14.99 -29.83
C ASP A 33 -7.51 15.43 -30.84
N ARG A 34 -8.64 14.71 -30.91
CA ARG A 34 -9.76 15.11 -31.76
C ARG A 34 -10.39 16.39 -31.23
N GLU A 35 -10.68 17.33 -32.15
CA GLU A 35 -11.47 18.51 -31.81
C GLU A 35 -12.87 18.11 -31.37
N ALA A 36 -13.36 18.73 -30.29
CA ALA A 36 -14.73 18.54 -29.85
C ALA A 36 -15.67 19.08 -30.94
N PRO A 37 -16.73 18.35 -31.32
CA PRO A 37 -17.73 18.88 -32.22
C PRO A 37 -18.38 20.16 -31.64
N ALA A 38 -18.96 20.99 -32.50
CA ALA A 38 -19.69 22.19 -32.06
C ALA A 38 -20.80 21.81 -31.09
N GLY A 39 -20.88 22.49 -29.93
CA GLY A 39 -21.83 22.16 -28.85
C GLY A 39 -21.38 21.02 -27.95
N TRP A 40 -20.11 20.67 -27.94
CA TRP A 40 -19.49 19.67 -27.05
C TRP A 40 -18.33 20.25 -26.27
N SER A 41 -18.16 19.78 -25.06
CA SER A 41 -17.01 20.09 -24.21
C SER A 41 -16.18 18.85 -23.92
N THR A 42 -14.86 19.06 -23.81
CA THR A 42 -13.92 18.02 -23.42
C THR A 42 -13.19 18.42 -22.14
N ARG A 43 -12.95 17.43 -21.27
CA ARG A 43 -12.23 17.66 -20.02
C ARG A 43 -11.33 16.49 -19.68
N ALA A 44 -10.04 16.76 -19.46
CA ALA A 44 -9.10 15.78 -18.93
C ALA A 44 -9.27 15.65 -17.40
N SER A 45 -9.23 14.43 -16.91
CA SER A 45 -9.00 14.09 -15.50
C SER A 45 -7.78 13.18 -15.41
N ALA A 46 -7.41 12.68 -14.22
CA ALA A 46 -6.17 11.90 -14.04
C ALA A 46 -5.99 10.80 -15.10
N ASP A 47 -6.97 9.90 -15.23
CA ASP A 47 -6.89 8.75 -16.14
C ASP A 47 -7.84 8.85 -17.33
N TRP A 48 -8.81 9.76 -17.29
CA TRP A 48 -9.94 9.79 -18.20
C TRP A 48 -9.99 11.06 -19.02
N TRP A 49 -10.45 10.91 -20.26
CA TRP A 49 -10.86 11.98 -21.15
C TRP A 49 -12.39 11.97 -21.25
N HIS A 50 -13.02 13.04 -20.82
CA HIS A 50 -14.47 13.20 -20.81
C HIS A 50 -14.90 13.97 -22.04
N VAL A 51 -15.96 13.54 -22.71
CA VAL A 51 -16.56 14.14 -23.90
C VAL A 51 -18.06 14.25 -23.66
N THR A 52 -18.59 15.48 -23.56
CA THR A 52 -19.95 15.72 -23.08
C THR A 52 -20.63 16.79 -23.94
N PRO A 53 -21.87 16.60 -24.41
CA PRO A 53 -22.65 17.65 -25.03
C PRO A 53 -22.94 18.79 -24.04
N ASP A 54 -22.89 20.06 -24.50
CA ASP A 54 -23.00 21.22 -23.61
C ASP A 54 -24.42 21.40 -23.02
N ASP A 55 -25.44 20.93 -23.72
CA ASP A 55 -26.84 20.97 -23.32
C ASP A 55 -27.32 19.71 -22.59
N HIS A 56 -26.44 18.72 -22.42
CA HIS A 56 -26.80 17.42 -21.86
C HIS A 56 -26.85 17.45 -20.32
N ARG A 57 -28.01 17.02 -19.76
CA ARG A 57 -28.16 16.84 -18.32
C ARG A 57 -28.22 15.36 -17.98
N LEU A 58 -27.10 14.87 -17.45
CA LEU A 58 -27.03 13.50 -16.96
C LEU A 58 -27.79 13.36 -15.62
N PRO A 59 -28.52 12.26 -15.42
CA PRO A 59 -28.99 11.90 -14.08
C PRO A 59 -27.83 11.66 -13.12
N ASP A 60 -28.09 11.78 -11.81
CA ASP A 60 -27.04 11.55 -10.80
C ASP A 60 -26.52 10.11 -10.77
N GLN A 61 -27.34 9.15 -11.17
CA GLN A 61 -27.06 7.72 -11.22
C GLN A 61 -27.91 7.02 -12.26
N GLY A 62 -27.45 5.87 -12.75
CA GLY A 62 -28.14 5.11 -13.78
C GLY A 62 -27.34 3.91 -14.26
N TRP A 63 -27.84 3.25 -15.30
CA TRP A 63 -27.15 2.19 -16.00
C TRP A 63 -26.09 2.77 -16.92
N LYS A 64 -24.84 2.30 -16.78
CA LYS A 64 -23.68 2.65 -17.62
C LYS A 64 -23.38 1.53 -18.58
N ILE A 65 -22.86 1.88 -19.75
CA ILE A 65 -22.22 0.92 -20.65
C ILE A 65 -20.71 1.09 -20.54
N HIS A 66 -20.01 0.00 -20.28
CA HIS A 66 -18.57 -0.05 -20.39
C HIS A 66 -18.18 -0.82 -21.64
N VAL A 67 -17.20 -0.29 -22.38
CA VAL A 67 -16.61 -0.96 -23.54
C VAL A 67 -15.22 -1.43 -23.19
N SER A 68 -14.97 -2.71 -23.44
CA SER A 68 -13.68 -3.36 -23.24
C SER A 68 -12.89 -3.39 -24.55
N ALA A 69 -11.56 -3.43 -24.47
CA ALA A 69 -10.70 -3.65 -25.62
C ALA A 69 -9.32 -4.17 -25.19
N THR A 70 -8.63 -4.82 -26.11
CA THR A 70 -7.19 -5.13 -25.97
C THR A 70 -6.36 -3.90 -26.33
N LEU A 71 -5.06 -3.89 -25.98
CA LEU A 71 -4.15 -2.82 -26.41
C LEU A 71 -4.09 -2.67 -27.94
N ARG A 72 -4.27 -3.77 -28.68
CA ARG A 72 -4.23 -3.77 -30.16
C ARG A 72 -5.49 -3.23 -30.81
N THR A 73 -6.64 -3.36 -30.13
CA THR A 73 -7.94 -2.99 -30.71
C THR A 73 -8.49 -1.68 -30.14
N ALA A 74 -7.83 -1.13 -29.10
CA ALA A 74 -8.31 0.04 -28.37
C ALA A 74 -8.56 1.25 -29.28
N GLU A 75 -7.65 1.59 -30.20
CA GLU A 75 -7.82 2.74 -31.10
C GLU A 75 -9.02 2.54 -32.02
N LYS A 76 -9.13 1.39 -32.66
CA LYS A 76 -10.27 1.05 -33.52
C LYS A 76 -11.60 1.13 -32.76
N VAL A 77 -11.65 0.56 -31.54
CA VAL A 77 -12.85 0.59 -30.67
C VAL A 77 -13.19 2.03 -30.30
N LEU A 78 -12.18 2.85 -29.96
CA LEU A 78 -12.38 4.26 -29.63
C LEU A 78 -12.93 5.05 -30.82
N ASP A 79 -12.45 4.81 -32.03
CA ASP A 79 -12.93 5.49 -33.23
C ASP A 79 -14.41 5.18 -33.46
N VAL A 80 -14.80 3.92 -33.44
CA VAL A 80 -16.20 3.49 -33.60
C VAL A 80 -17.10 4.09 -32.51
N VAL A 81 -16.66 4.04 -31.24
CA VAL A 81 -17.44 4.57 -30.12
C VAL A 81 -17.57 6.09 -30.20
N TRP A 82 -16.48 6.80 -30.54
CA TRP A 82 -16.51 8.25 -30.70
C TRP A 82 -17.53 8.67 -31.76
N ASP A 83 -17.43 8.11 -32.97
CA ASP A 83 -18.32 8.46 -34.08
C ASP A 83 -19.79 8.13 -33.77
N TYR A 84 -20.04 7.00 -33.12
CA TYR A 84 -21.36 6.59 -32.65
C TYR A 84 -21.93 7.56 -31.60
N CYS A 85 -21.15 7.88 -30.55
CA CYS A 85 -21.61 8.73 -29.44
C CYS A 85 -21.86 10.17 -29.92
N VAL A 86 -21.01 10.72 -30.78
CA VAL A 86 -21.20 12.05 -31.35
C VAL A 86 -22.47 12.11 -32.20
N ALA A 87 -22.71 11.12 -33.08
CA ALA A 87 -23.90 11.05 -33.93
C ALA A 87 -25.19 10.90 -33.11
N ARG A 88 -25.14 10.28 -31.94
CA ARG A 88 -26.26 10.03 -31.02
C ARG A 88 -26.40 11.05 -29.90
N HIS A 89 -25.54 12.04 -29.83
CA HIS A 89 -25.52 13.06 -28.78
C HIS A 89 -25.36 12.46 -27.36
N LEU A 90 -24.59 11.36 -27.22
CA LEU A 90 -24.43 10.57 -26.01
C LEU A 90 -23.12 10.91 -25.29
N ALA A 91 -23.18 11.31 -24.02
CA ALA A 91 -22.01 11.61 -23.21
C ALA A 91 -21.18 10.35 -22.95
N PHE A 92 -19.85 10.45 -23.03
CA PHE A 92 -18.93 9.35 -22.76
C PHE A 92 -17.60 9.83 -22.21
N LYS A 93 -16.81 8.89 -21.69
CA LYS A 93 -15.41 9.11 -21.34
C LYS A 93 -14.58 7.88 -21.69
N PHE A 94 -13.28 8.07 -21.91
CA PHE A 94 -12.36 6.97 -22.23
C PHE A 94 -11.01 7.15 -21.54
N ILE A 95 -10.26 6.04 -21.40
CA ILE A 95 -8.88 6.03 -20.90
C ILE A 95 -7.99 6.84 -21.83
N ARG A 96 -7.19 7.75 -21.28
CA ARG A 96 -6.42 8.73 -22.06
C ARG A 96 -5.38 8.12 -23.00
N GLY A 97 -4.79 6.96 -22.67
CA GLY A 97 -3.71 6.41 -23.49
C GLY A 97 -3.42 4.93 -23.25
N PRO A 98 -2.63 4.32 -24.16
CA PRO A 98 -2.35 2.88 -24.16
C PRO A 98 -1.64 2.42 -22.88
N LYS A 99 -0.75 3.23 -22.32
CA LYS A 99 -0.03 2.90 -21.09
C LYS A 99 -0.95 2.82 -19.87
N LEU A 100 -1.94 3.71 -19.76
CA LEU A 100 -2.96 3.65 -18.72
C LEU A 100 -3.86 2.43 -18.87
N LEU A 101 -4.22 2.09 -20.13
CA LEU A 101 -4.99 0.88 -20.42
C LEU A 101 -4.19 -0.38 -20.03
N PHE A 102 -2.89 -0.43 -20.35
CA PHE A 102 -1.99 -1.50 -19.91
C PHE A 102 -1.97 -1.63 -18.37
N LEU A 103 -1.75 -0.51 -17.66
CA LEU A 103 -1.69 -0.52 -16.19
C LEU A 103 -3.01 -1.01 -15.56
N ARG A 104 -4.16 -0.61 -16.11
CA ARG A 104 -5.48 -1.07 -15.63
C ARG A 104 -5.76 -2.54 -15.88
N ASN A 105 -5.12 -3.13 -16.88
CA ASN A 105 -5.24 -4.54 -17.22
C ASN A 105 -4.03 -5.37 -16.76
N SER A 106 -3.06 -4.76 -16.08
CA SER A 106 -1.87 -5.45 -15.57
C SER A 106 -2.18 -6.48 -14.47
N LYS A 107 -1.27 -7.39 -14.20
CA LYS A 107 -1.42 -8.51 -13.25
C LYS A 107 -1.88 -8.05 -11.86
N TYR A 108 -1.40 -6.89 -11.39
CA TYR A 108 -1.67 -6.36 -10.06
C TYR A 108 -2.66 -5.20 -10.03
N ALA A 109 -3.35 -4.94 -11.14
CA ALA A 109 -4.41 -3.95 -11.21
C ALA A 109 -5.63 -4.35 -10.37
N GLU A 110 -6.42 -3.35 -9.97
CA GLU A 110 -7.68 -3.57 -9.27
C GLU A 110 -8.68 -4.28 -10.18
N ARG A 111 -9.18 -5.43 -9.75
CA ARG A 111 -10.07 -6.31 -10.54
C ARG A 111 -11.38 -5.63 -10.96
N ALA A 112 -11.94 -4.75 -10.12
CA ALA A 112 -13.21 -4.06 -10.40
C ALA A 112 -13.08 -2.98 -11.50
N GLY A 113 -11.84 -2.47 -11.70
CA GLY A 113 -11.53 -1.45 -12.72
C GLY A 113 -11.02 -2.00 -14.04
N SER A 114 -10.61 -3.27 -14.08
CA SER A 114 -10.01 -3.91 -15.25
C SER A 114 -11.02 -4.07 -16.39
N GLY A 115 -10.54 -3.94 -17.63
CA GLY A 115 -11.31 -4.10 -18.85
C GLY A 115 -12.03 -2.85 -19.34
N LYS A 116 -12.13 -1.78 -18.54
CA LYS A 116 -12.91 -0.58 -18.87
C LYS A 116 -12.10 0.41 -19.70
N LEU A 117 -12.24 0.37 -21.02
CA LEU A 117 -11.63 1.38 -21.92
C LEU A 117 -12.52 2.61 -22.04
N VAL A 118 -13.84 2.43 -22.32
CA VAL A 118 -14.82 3.51 -22.45
C VAL A 118 -15.97 3.34 -21.47
N THR A 119 -16.57 4.44 -21.04
CA THR A 119 -17.83 4.47 -20.29
C THR A 119 -18.81 5.40 -20.98
N LEU A 120 -20.01 4.91 -21.33
CA LEU A 120 -21.10 5.68 -21.89
C LEU A 120 -22.19 5.88 -20.82
N TYR A 121 -22.93 6.97 -20.93
CA TYR A 121 -23.92 7.42 -19.96
C TYR A 121 -25.30 7.58 -20.59
N PRO A 122 -26.03 6.48 -20.89
CA PRO A 122 -27.42 6.56 -21.31
C PRO A 122 -28.28 7.25 -20.25
N THR A 123 -29.26 8.07 -20.69
CA THR A 123 -30.11 8.85 -19.78
C THR A 123 -31.27 8.04 -19.19
N ASP A 124 -31.68 6.98 -19.89
CA ASP A 124 -32.77 6.08 -19.46
C ASP A 124 -32.57 4.65 -20.02
N GLU A 125 -33.51 3.75 -19.69
CA GLU A 125 -33.44 2.33 -20.09
C GLU A 125 -33.73 2.10 -21.58
N ALA A 126 -34.51 2.96 -22.22
CA ALA A 126 -34.78 2.87 -23.65
C ALA A 126 -33.57 3.24 -24.49
N GLU A 127 -32.85 4.31 -24.11
CA GLU A 127 -31.57 4.67 -24.71
C GLU A 127 -30.50 3.61 -24.44
N LEU A 128 -30.47 3.05 -23.21
CA LEU A 128 -29.58 1.94 -22.86
C LEU A 128 -29.77 0.76 -23.81
N GLU A 129 -31.00 0.29 -24.02
CA GLU A 129 -31.34 -0.84 -24.91
C GLU A 129 -30.92 -0.56 -26.34
N GLN A 130 -31.25 0.62 -26.86
CA GLN A 130 -30.92 1.04 -28.22
C GLN A 130 -29.40 1.09 -28.43
N VAL A 131 -28.65 1.73 -27.52
CA VAL A 131 -27.18 1.83 -27.60
C VAL A 131 -26.53 0.45 -27.54
N LEU A 132 -26.99 -0.44 -26.67
CA LEU A 132 -26.46 -1.79 -26.57
C LEU A 132 -26.69 -2.60 -27.85
N ALA A 133 -27.87 -2.50 -28.47
CA ALA A 133 -28.17 -3.21 -29.71
C ALA A 133 -27.31 -2.69 -30.88
N GLU A 134 -27.32 -1.38 -31.12
CA GLU A 134 -26.62 -0.78 -32.27
C GLU A 134 -25.11 -0.84 -32.15
N LEU A 135 -24.56 -0.44 -30.99
CA LEU A 135 -23.11 -0.48 -30.77
C LEU A 135 -22.60 -1.93 -30.61
N GLY A 136 -23.46 -2.83 -30.11
CA GLY A 136 -23.18 -4.26 -30.04
C GLY A 136 -23.00 -4.89 -31.43
N ASP A 137 -23.77 -4.48 -32.40
CA ASP A 137 -23.61 -4.91 -33.80
C ASP A 137 -22.32 -4.36 -34.43
N LEU A 138 -21.99 -3.08 -34.17
CA LEU A 138 -20.78 -2.42 -34.68
C LEU A 138 -19.49 -3.02 -34.09
N LEU A 139 -19.50 -3.46 -32.85
CA LEU A 139 -18.36 -4.01 -32.12
C LEU A 139 -18.41 -5.54 -31.98
N ARG A 140 -19.26 -6.22 -32.71
CA ARG A 140 -19.41 -7.68 -32.63
C ARG A 140 -18.07 -8.39 -32.87
N GLY A 141 -17.68 -9.26 -31.94
CA GLY A 141 -16.47 -10.07 -32.03
C GLY A 141 -15.17 -9.34 -31.71
N GLU A 142 -15.21 -8.04 -31.36
CA GLU A 142 -14.00 -7.36 -30.89
C GLU A 142 -13.54 -7.93 -29.55
N PRO A 143 -12.23 -8.29 -29.42
CA PRO A 143 -11.72 -8.90 -28.18
C PRO A 143 -11.44 -7.86 -27.10
N GLY A 144 -11.65 -8.25 -25.85
CA GLY A 144 -11.31 -7.45 -24.69
C GLY A 144 -11.43 -8.27 -23.39
N PRO A 145 -10.73 -7.87 -22.31
CA PRO A 145 -10.86 -8.55 -21.04
C PRO A 145 -12.30 -8.47 -20.50
N TYR A 146 -12.77 -9.55 -19.90
CA TYR A 146 -14.07 -9.61 -19.25
C TYR A 146 -14.12 -8.63 -18.06
N ILE A 147 -15.16 -7.79 -17.97
CA ILE A 147 -15.35 -6.85 -16.85
C ILE A 147 -16.13 -7.54 -15.74
N LEU A 148 -15.44 -7.95 -14.67
CA LEU A 148 -16.01 -8.79 -13.60
C LEU A 148 -17.17 -8.15 -12.84
N SER A 149 -17.14 -6.82 -12.65
CA SER A 149 -18.17 -6.07 -11.92
C SER A 149 -19.47 -5.86 -12.71
N ASP A 150 -19.48 -6.23 -13.99
CA ASP A 150 -20.51 -5.84 -14.94
C ASP A 150 -21.19 -7.09 -15.56
N LEU A 151 -22.35 -6.92 -16.17
CA LEU A 151 -23.03 -7.93 -16.97
C LEU A 151 -22.65 -7.74 -18.44
N ARG A 152 -22.11 -8.77 -19.09
CA ARG A 152 -21.82 -8.75 -20.52
C ARG A 152 -23.09 -8.77 -21.35
N TYR A 153 -23.16 -7.93 -22.37
CA TYR A 153 -24.23 -7.90 -23.35
C TYR A 153 -23.76 -8.58 -24.66
N GLY A 154 -24.43 -9.63 -25.08
CA GLY A 154 -24.09 -10.39 -26.28
C GLY A 154 -22.68 -11.00 -26.25
N GLU A 155 -22.09 -11.19 -27.43
CA GLU A 155 -20.74 -11.77 -27.62
C GLU A 155 -19.63 -10.71 -27.78
N GLY A 156 -19.99 -9.43 -27.81
CA GLY A 156 -19.06 -8.32 -28.01
C GLY A 156 -18.42 -7.80 -26.73
N PRO A 157 -17.71 -6.65 -26.79
CA PRO A 157 -17.00 -6.05 -25.68
C PRO A 157 -17.86 -5.12 -24.82
N LEU A 158 -19.20 -5.20 -24.91
CA LEU A 158 -20.13 -4.35 -24.15
C LEU A 158 -20.54 -4.97 -22.82
N TYR A 159 -20.56 -4.14 -21.78
CA TYR A 159 -20.91 -4.53 -20.43
C TYR A 159 -21.77 -3.46 -19.78
N VAL A 160 -22.68 -3.85 -18.89
CA VAL A 160 -23.58 -2.93 -18.19
C VAL A 160 -23.43 -3.01 -16.69
N ARG A 161 -23.52 -1.84 -16.02
CA ARG A 161 -23.50 -1.72 -14.57
C ARG A 161 -24.33 -0.52 -14.12
N TYR A 162 -25.13 -0.68 -13.06
CA TYR A 162 -25.77 0.45 -12.38
C TYR A 162 -24.80 1.15 -11.44
N GLY A 163 -24.81 2.51 -11.36
CA GLY A 163 -23.95 3.27 -10.44
C GLY A 163 -24.02 4.78 -10.63
N GLY A 164 -23.32 5.54 -9.80
CA GLY A 164 -23.33 7.01 -9.82
C GLY A 164 -22.73 7.58 -11.11
N PHE A 165 -23.41 8.53 -11.74
CA PHE A 165 -22.89 9.37 -12.83
C PHE A 165 -22.20 10.60 -12.21
N ALA A 166 -22.86 11.23 -11.23
CA ALA A 166 -22.28 12.29 -10.42
C ALA A 166 -21.36 11.75 -9.30
N GLN A 167 -20.35 12.52 -8.94
CA GLN A 167 -19.44 12.19 -7.82
C GLN A 167 -20.05 12.60 -6.48
N ARG A 168 -21.02 11.82 -6.00
CA ARG A 168 -21.54 11.95 -4.63
C ARG A 168 -20.74 11.06 -3.69
N ARG A 169 -20.68 11.41 -2.40
CA ARG A 169 -19.89 10.68 -1.40
C ARG A 169 -20.68 10.52 -0.10
N CYS A 170 -20.45 9.40 0.61
CA CYS A 170 -20.90 9.14 1.97
C CYS A 170 -19.82 8.40 2.76
N LEU A 171 -19.99 8.28 4.08
CA LEU A 171 -19.13 7.41 4.89
C LEU A 171 -19.58 5.96 4.75
N ASP A 172 -18.62 5.06 4.57
CA ASP A 172 -18.87 3.62 4.68
C ASP A 172 -18.90 3.18 6.17
N PRO A 173 -19.28 1.93 6.49
CA PRO A 173 -19.29 1.43 7.87
C PRO A 173 -17.93 1.46 8.57
N ALA A 174 -16.83 1.55 7.82
CA ALA A 174 -15.48 1.70 8.36
C ALA A 174 -15.09 3.18 8.59
N GLY A 175 -16.01 4.12 8.36
CA GLY A 175 -15.79 5.56 8.51
C GLY A 175 -14.99 6.21 7.36
N ARG A 176 -14.86 5.53 6.21
CA ARG A 176 -14.13 6.05 5.04
C ARG A 176 -15.09 6.79 4.10
N LEU A 177 -14.66 7.94 3.58
CA LEU A 177 -15.42 8.68 2.58
C LEU A 177 -15.31 7.98 1.21
N VAL A 178 -16.41 7.38 0.74
CA VAL A 178 -16.49 6.60 -0.51
C VAL A 178 -17.50 7.20 -1.48
N LEU A 179 -17.41 6.81 -2.76
CA LEU A 179 -18.43 7.17 -3.76
C LEU A 179 -19.78 6.60 -3.38
N ALA A 180 -20.83 7.36 -3.63
CA ALA A 180 -22.20 7.07 -3.19
C ALA A 180 -23.23 7.16 -4.32
N ILE A 181 -24.29 6.37 -4.16
CA ILE A 181 -25.55 6.44 -4.91
C ILE A 181 -26.70 6.67 -3.94
N ALA A 182 -27.85 7.13 -4.43
CA ALA A 182 -29.07 7.20 -3.62
C ALA A 182 -29.76 5.83 -3.57
N ASP A 183 -30.26 5.45 -2.39
CA ASP A 183 -31.18 4.35 -2.22
C ASP A 183 -32.62 4.72 -2.66
N ALA A 184 -33.62 3.86 -2.44
CA ALA A 184 -35.01 4.09 -2.80
C ALA A 184 -35.63 5.29 -2.07
N GLU A 185 -35.15 5.60 -0.87
CA GLU A 185 -35.59 6.70 0.00
C GLU A 185 -34.78 8.01 -0.28
N GLY A 186 -33.80 7.98 -1.16
CA GLY A 186 -32.95 9.13 -1.50
C GLY A 186 -31.73 9.33 -0.59
N ASN A 187 -31.49 8.42 0.36
CA ASN A 187 -30.30 8.48 1.21
C ASN A 187 -29.03 8.06 0.42
N LEU A 188 -27.91 8.70 0.74
CA LEU A 188 -26.65 8.31 0.12
C LEU A 188 -26.07 7.07 0.80
N VAL A 189 -25.87 6.02 0.00
CA VAL A 189 -25.22 4.77 0.39
C VAL A 189 -23.99 4.49 -0.47
N PRO A 190 -23.02 3.70 -0.02
CA PRO A 190 -21.81 3.38 -0.80
C PRO A 190 -22.13 2.78 -2.18
N ASP A 191 -21.55 3.34 -3.26
CA ASP A 191 -21.51 2.73 -4.60
C ASP A 191 -20.51 1.57 -4.59
N THR A 192 -20.93 0.41 -4.08
CA THR A 192 -20.07 -0.77 -3.91
C THR A 192 -19.61 -1.31 -5.26
N ARG A 193 -18.27 -1.44 -5.42
CA ARG A 193 -17.62 -1.93 -6.63
C ARG A 193 -16.85 -3.21 -6.32
N GLY A 194 -17.54 -4.33 -6.38
CA GLY A 194 -16.92 -5.65 -6.23
C GLY A 194 -16.59 -6.28 -7.59
N PRO A 195 -15.80 -7.36 -7.62
CA PRO A 195 -15.54 -8.14 -8.84
C PRO A 195 -16.68 -9.11 -9.16
N ILE A 196 -17.90 -8.74 -8.86
CA ILE A 196 -19.13 -9.51 -9.10
C ILE A 196 -20.22 -8.54 -9.54
N PHE A 197 -20.98 -8.88 -10.56
CA PHE A 197 -22.15 -8.12 -10.97
C PHE A 197 -23.25 -8.26 -9.90
N ALA A 198 -23.55 -7.16 -9.25
CA ALA A 198 -24.60 -7.05 -8.24
C ALA A 198 -25.22 -5.65 -8.33
N PRO A 199 -26.35 -5.47 -9.03
CA PRO A 199 -27.08 -4.21 -8.98
C PRO A 199 -27.60 -3.96 -7.56
N PRO A 200 -27.82 -2.69 -7.15
CA PRO A 200 -28.43 -2.38 -5.87
C PRO A 200 -29.80 -3.09 -5.71
N PRO A 201 -30.14 -3.57 -4.50
CA PRO A 201 -31.34 -4.37 -4.28
C PRO A 201 -32.66 -3.68 -4.67
N TRP A 202 -32.70 -2.36 -4.67
CA TRP A 202 -33.85 -1.53 -5.04
C TRP A 202 -33.92 -1.19 -6.53
N ILE A 203 -32.93 -1.62 -7.35
CA ILE A 203 -32.93 -1.41 -8.80
C ILE A 203 -33.35 -2.69 -9.50
N ALA A 204 -34.48 -2.62 -10.23
CA ALA A 204 -34.89 -3.72 -11.09
C ALA A 204 -33.94 -3.89 -12.27
N LEU A 205 -33.64 -5.14 -12.61
CA LEU A 205 -32.89 -5.43 -13.84
C LEU A 205 -33.81 -5.19 -15.04
N PRO A 206 -33.43 -4.37 -16.04
CA PRO A 206 -34.22 -4.22 -17.28
C PRO A 206 -34.50 -5.56 -17.95
N GLU A 207 -35.73 -5.76 -18.45
CA GLU A 207 -36.18 -7.06 -18.96
C GLU A 207 -35.32 -7.59 -20.12
N PHE A 208 -34.82 -6.73 -20.98
CA PHE A 208 -33.95 -7.10 -22.10
C PHE A 208 -32.54 -7.59 -21.64
N LEU A 209 -32.11 -7.33 -20.39
CA LEU A 209 -30.86 -7.85 -19.80
C LEU A 209 -31.04 -9.22 -19.14
N ALA A 210 -32.26 -9.66 -18.87
CA ALA A 210 -32.51 -10.92 -18.19
C ALA A 210 -31.95 -12.17 -18.93
N PRO A 211 -32.03 -12.26 -20.28
CA PRO A 211 -31.40 -13.37 -21.01
C PRO A 211 -29.87 -13.43 -20.82
N HIS A 212 -29.21 -12.27 -20.75
CA HIS A 212 -27.74 -12.19 -20.57
C HIS A 212 -27.33 -12.61 -19.15
N LEU A 213 -28.14 -12.27 -18.14
CA LEU A 213 -27.92 -12.75 -16.77
C LEU A 213 -28.16 -14.25 -16.65
N ALA A 214 -29.21 -14.79 -17.33
CA ALA A 214 -29.48 -16.21 -17.39
C ALA A 214 -28.33 -16.98 -18.07
N ALA A 215 -27.82 -16.48 -19.19
CA ALA A 215 -26.66 -17.07 -19.90
C ALA A 215 -25.40 -17.07 -19.02
N ARG A 216 -25.11 -15.95 -18.31
CA ARG A 216 -24.02 -15.90 -17.35
C ARG A 216 -24.16 -16.95 -16.24
N ASN A 217 -25.37 -17.10 -15.68
CA ASN A 217 -25.62 -18.03 -14.59
C ASN A 217 -25.68 -19.51 -15.07
N ALA A 218 -25.99 -19.74 -16.33
CA ALA A 218 -25.98 -21.08 -16.92
C ALA A 218 -24.57 -21.59 -17.19
N ALA A 219 -23.61 -20.71 -17.41
CA ALA A 219 -22.17 -21.05 -17.50
C ALA A 219 -21.61 -21.42 -16.12
N THR A 220 -22.31 -22.29 -15.38
CA THR A 220 -21.95 -22.66 -14.01
C THR A 220 -21.00 -23.82 -13.95
N THR A 221 -20.23 -23.87 -12.85
CA THR A 221 -19.28 -24.91 -12.45
C THR A 221 -19.92 -26.27 -12.17
N THR A 222 -21.20 -26.50 -12.49
CA THR A 222 -21.95 -27.72 -12.18
C THR A 222 -21.43 -28.98 -12.90
N GLU A 223 -20.69 -28.82 -13.98
CA GLU A 223 -20.09 -29.94 -14.74
C GLU A 223 -18.60 -30.14 -14.45
N LEU A 224 -18.00 -29.32 -13.56
CA LEU A 224 -16.62 -29.48 -13.20
C LEU A 224 -16.42 -30.74 -12.32
N PRO A 225 -15.46 -31.63 -12.66
CA PRO A 225 -15.13 -32.75 -11.80
C PRO A 225 -14.39 -32.35 -10.52
N TYR A 226 -14.24 -31.04 -10.28
CA TYR A 226 -13.53 -30.44 -9.16
C TYR A 226 -14.47 -29.61 -8.29
N LYS A 227 -14.57 -29.96 -7.01
CA LYS A 227 -15.31 -29.19 -6.02
C LYS A 227 -14.38 -28.17 -5.38
N ILE A 228 -14.56 -26.87 -5.67
CA ILE A 228 -13.82 -25.78 -5.04
C ILE A 228 -14.24 -25.68 -3.57
N THR A 229 -13.26 -25.66 -2.67
CA THR A 229 -13.46 -25.57 -1.21
C THR A 229 -13.01 -24.24 -0.64
N GLU A 230 -12.03 -23.60 -1.25
CA GLU A 230 -11.43 -22.35 -0.75
C GLU A 230 -10.80 -21.55 -1.89
N ALA A 231 -10.93 -20.22 -1.85
CA ALA A 231 -10.15 -19.32 -2.70
C ALA A 231 -8.88 -18.92 -1.97
N LEU A 232 -7.72 -19.26 -2.52
CA LEU A 232 -6.41 -18.99 -1.90
C LEU A 232 -5.89 -17.60 -2.23
N HIS A 233 -6.05 -17.19 -3.50
CA HIS A 233 -5.54 -15.91 -3.98
C HIS A 233 -6.31 -15.42 -5.20
N PHE A 234 -6.40 -14.08 -5.33
CA PHE A 234 -6.93 -13.44 -6.52
C PHE A 234 -5.94 -12.41 -7.07
N SER A 235 -5.78 -12.40 -8.38
CA SER A 235 -5.13 -11.34 -9.14
C SER A 235 -6.05 -10.85 -10.25
N ASN A 236 -5.65 -9.81 -10.97
CA ASN A 236 -6.41 -9.39 -12.15
C ASN A 236 -6.38 -10.45 -13.27
N GLY A 237 -5.36 -11.29 -13.30
CA GLY A 237 -5.25 -12.37 -14.29
C GLY A 237 -6.15 -13.58 -14.00
N GLY A 238 -6.66 -13.75 -12.78
CA GLY A 238 -7.48 -14.92 -12.42
C GLY A 238 -7.46 -15.20 -10.93
N GLY A 239 -7.82 -16.44 -10.55
CA GLY A 239 -7.87 -16.92 -9.18
C GLY A 239 -7.03 -18.19 -8.99
N VAL A 240 -6.64 -18.45 -7.74
CA VAL A 240 -6.04 -19.72 -7.29
C VAL A 240 -6.95 -20.29 -6.23
N TYR A 241 -7.37 -21.52 -6.43
CA TYR A 241 -8.38 -22.18 -5.58
C TYR A 241 -7.85 -23.51 -5.06
N ARG A 242 -8.25 -23.87 -3.85
CA ARG A 242 -8.14 -25.23 -3.36
C ARG A 242 -9.44 -25.98 -3.65
N GLY A 243 -9.34 -27.22 -4.08
CA GLY A 243 -10.48 -28.05 -4.38
C GLY A 243 -10.21 -29.53 -4.14
N THR A 244 -11.22 -30.33 -4.42
CA THR A 244 -11.16 -31.82 -4.39
C THR A 244 -11.59 -32.35 -5.75
N ASP A 245 -10.80 -33.22 -6.35
CA ASP A 245 -11.19 -34.00 -7.53
C ASP A 245 -12.27 -35.01 -7.08
N GLN A 246 -13.49 -34.85 -7.57
CA GLN A 246 -14.63 -35.70 -7.18
C GLN A 246 -14.52 -37.12 -7.71
N ARG A 247 -13.64 -37.37 -8.72
CA ARG A 247 -13.40 -38.70 -9.30
C ARG A 247 -12.45 -39.53 -8.44
N THR A 248 -11.47 -38.88 -7.80
CA THR A 248 -10.40 -39.58 -7.04
C THR A 248 -10.46 -39.29 -5.53
N GLY A 249 -11.12 -38.21 -5.09
CA GLY A 249 -11.08 -37.74 -3.72
C GLY A 249 -9.79 -36.97 -3.38
N GLU A 250 -8.88 -36.77 -4.32
CA GLU A 250 -7.59 -36.14 -4.13
C GLU A 250 -7.77 -34.60 -3.97
N ARG A 251 -7.02 -33.99 -3.05
CA ARG A 251 -6.95 -32.51 -2.94
C ARG A 251 -6.10 -31.95 -4.07
N VAL A 252 -6.60 -30.89 -4.71
CA VAL A 252 -5.96 -30.24 -5.84
C VAL A 252 -5.92 -28.73 -5.66
N VAL A 253 -5.02 -28.08 -6.39
CA VAL A 253 -4.98 -26.63 -6.56
C VAL A 253 -5.37 -26.32 -8.01
N LEU A 254 -6.35 -25.42 -8.19
CA LEU A 254 -6.77 -24.94 -9.50
C LEU A 254 -6.27 -23.51 -9.70
N LYS A 255 -5.53 -23.25 -10.76
CA LYS A 255 -5.16 -21.92 -11.22
C LYS A 255 -6.05 -21.54 -12.40
N GLU A 256 -6.73 -20.40 -12.30
CA GLU A 256 -7.57 -19.82 -13.33
C GLU A 256 -6.81 -18.70 -14.04
N ALA A 257 -6.90 -18.64 -15.37
CA ALA A 257 -6.40 -17.53 -16.18
C ALA A 257 -7.49 -16.95 -17.05
N ARG A 258 -7.58 -15.61 -17.04
CA ARG A 258 -8.53 -14.82 -17.81
C ARG A 258 -7.85 -14.25 -19.05
N PRO A 259 -8.46 -14.42 -20.25
CA PRO A 259 -7.90 -13.86 -21.47
C PRO A 259 -7.85 -12.34 -21.44
N TYR A 260 -6.82 -11.77 -22.06
CA TYR A 260 -6.56 -10.33 -22.21
C TYR A 260 -6.38 -9.55 -20.90
N ALA A 261 -6.42 -10.20 -19.74
CA ALA A 261 -6.24 -9.62 -18.42
C ALA A 261 -4.94 -10.11 -17.78
N GLY A 262 -4.49 -9.41 -16.74
CA GLY A 262 -3.26 -9.77 -16.05
C GLY A 262 -2.00 -9.52 -16.89
N LEU A 263 -1.98 -8.45 -17.70
CA LEU A 263 -0.88 -8.12 -18.60
C LEU A 263 0.44 -7.90 -17.85
N VAL A 264 1.54 -8.26 -18.50
CA VAL A 264 2.92 -8.03 -18.02
C VAL A 264 3.73 -7.29 -19.08
N GLY A 265 4.94 -6.86 -18.72
CA GLY A 265 5.76 -5.95 -19.54
C GLY A 265 6.05 -6.42 -20.98
N GLY A 266 5.95 -7.72 -21.27
CA GLY A 266 6.06 -8.30 -22.61
C GLY A 266 4.75 -8.30 -23.42
N GLY A 267 3.63 -7.84 -22.84
CA GLY A 267 2.30 -7.89 -23.48
C GLY A 267 1.57 -9.22 -23.35
N GLU A 268 2.17 -10.20 -22.68
CA GLU A 268 1.57 -11.51 -22.40
C GLU A 268 0.42 -11.35 -21.39
N ASP A 269 -0.69 -12.05 -21.62
CA ASP A 269 -1.82 -12.11 -20.69
C ASP A 269 -1.71 -13.30 -19.72
N ALA A 270 -2.72 -13.48 -18.87
CA ALA A 270 -2.71 -14.55 -17.89
C ALA A 270 -2.80 -15.94 -18.53
N VAL A 271 -3.48 -16.08 -19.69
CA VAL A 271 -3.62 -17.37 -20.39
C VAL A 271 -2.29 -17.79 -21.00
N ASP A 272 -1.54 -16.85 -21.59
CA ASP A 272 -0.21 -17.13 -22.15
C ASP A 272 0.74 -17.63 -21.06
N ARG A 273 0.73 -16.96 -19.88
CA ARG A 273 1.56 -17.38 -18.74
C ARG A 273 1.12 -18.73 -18.16
N LEU A 274 -0.18 -18.99 -18.07
CA LEU A 274 -0.66 -20.28 -17.54
C LEU A 274 -0.28 -21.46 -18.46
N ARG A 275 -0.30 -21.26 -19.80
CA ARG A 275 0.19 -22.25 -20.75
C ARG A 275 1.68 -22.48 -20.58
N HIS A 276 2.45 -21.41 -20.43
CA HIS A 276 3.88 -21.51 -20.17
C HIS A 276 4.18 -22.22 -18.85
N GLU A 277 3.48 -21.91 -17.77
CA GLU A 277 3.59 -22.61 -16.48
C GLU A 277 3.30 -24.11 -16.63
N HIS A 278 2.24 -24.46 -17.35
CA HIS A 278 1.91 -25.85 -17.66
C HIS A 278 3.08 -26.57 -18.37
N GLU A 279 3.68 -25.96 -19.40
CA GLU A 279 4.82 -26.52 -20.12
C GLU A 279 6.03 -26.75 -19.20
N MET A 280 6.35 -25.79 -18.32
CA MET A 280 7.47 -25.91 -17.39
C MET A 280 7.23 -26.97 -16.32
N LEU A 281 6.01 -27.11 -15.82
CA LEU A 281 5.64 -28.16 -14.85
C LEU A 281 5.68 -29.57 -15.48
N VAL A 282 5.28 -29.73 -16.74
CA VAL A 282 5.43 -31.00 -17.47
C VAL A 282 6.90 -31.39 -17.56
N LEU A 283 7.81 -30.44 -17.81
CA LEU A 283 9.26 -30.73 -17.82
C LEU A 283 9.79 -31.05 -16.40
N ALA A 284 9.29 -30.40 -15.37
CA ALA A 284 9.69 -30.63 -13.99
C ALA A 284 9.07 -31.86 -13.36
N SER A 285 8.12 -32.55 -14.05
CA SER A 285 7.40 -33.71 -13.54
C SER A 285 8.35 -34.82 -13.10
N GLY A 286 8.01 -35.54 -12.03
CA GLY A 286 8.83 -36.58 -11.42
C GLY A 286 10.10 -36.06 -10.72
N SER A 287 10.27 -34.75 -10.55
CA SER A 287 11.36 -34.17 -9.73
C SER A 287 11.14 -34.34 -8.23
N GLY A 288 9.90 -34.53 -7.78
CA GLY A 288 9.49 -34.58 -6.36
C GLY A 288 9.50 -33.24 -5.65
N VAL A 289 9.91 -32.14 -6.34
CA VAL A 289 10.05 -30.79 -5.80
C VAL A 289 9.14 -29.76 -6.48
N ALA A 290 8.38 -30.17 -7.50
CA ALA A 290 7.36 -29.37 -8.18
C ALA A 290 6.00 -30.06 -8.07
N PRO A 291 4.87 -29.31 -8.09
CA PRO A 291 3.56 -29.93 -8.13
C PRO A 291 3.35 -30.67 -9.46
N GLU A 292 2.80 -31.89 -9.40
CA GLU A 292 2.42 -32.63 -10.59
C GLU A 292 1.17 -32.01 -11.24
N VAL A 293 1.16 -31.96 -12.58
CA VAL A 293 -0.01 -31.53 -13.35
C VAL A 293 -1.06 -32.64 -13.33
N ARG A 294 -2.30 -32.29 -12.99
CA ARG A 294 -3.44 -33.21 -12.98
C ARG A 294 -4.35 -33.04 -14.19
N ASP A 295 -4.55 -31.75 -14.60
CA ASP A 295 -5.43 -31.44 -15.73
C ASP A 295 -5.13 -30.05 -16.29
N PHE A 296 -5.53 -29.79 -17.55
CA PHE A 296 -5.42 -28.48 -18.20
C PHE A 296 -6.57 -28.30 -19.20
N PHE A 297 -7.56 -27.48 -18.90
CA PHE A 297 -8.79 -27.40 -19.68
C PHE A 297 -9.36 -25.96 -19.75
N PRO A 298 -10.10 -25.62 -20.80
CA PRO A 298 -10.90 -24.40 -20.87
C PRO A 298 -12.26 -24.57 -20.14
N LEU A 299 -12.75 -23.48 -19.51
CA LEU A 299 -14.11 -23.37 -19.03
C LEU A 299 -14.67 -21.98 -19.36
N GLY A 300 -15.66 -21.94 -20.25
CA GLY A 300 -16.06 -20.66 -20.88
C GLY A 300 -14.89 -20.04 -21.62
N ASP A 301 -14.66 -18.73 -21.38
CA ASP A 301 -13.52 -18.02 -21.96
C ASP A 301 -12.22 -18.18 -21.15
N HIS A 302 -12.25 -18.83 -19.97
CA HIS A 302 -11.11 -18.96 -19.06
C HIS A 302 -10.35 -20.27 -19.27
N GLN A 303 -9.06 -20.27 -18.93
CA GLN A 303 -8.20 -21.45 -18.92
C GLN A 303 -7.92 -21.87 -17.47
N PHE A 304 -7.96 -23.18 -17.21
CA PHE A 304 -7.68 -23.75 -15.89
C PHE A 304 -6.51 -24.73 -15.97
N LEU A 305 -5.62 -24.64 -14.98
CA LEU A 305 -4.55 -25.59 -14.72
C LEU A 305 -4.78 -26.21 -13.34
N VAL A 306 -4.88 -27.55 -13.29
CA VAL A 306 -5.09 -28.30 -12.06
C VAL A 306 -3.79 -28.98 -11.65
N LEU A 307 -3.38 -28.74 -10.43
CA LEU A 307 -2.12 -29.17 -9.86
C LEU A 307 -2.33 -30.01 -8.60
N GLU A 308 -1.36 -30.84 -8.31
CA GLU A 308 -1.22 -31.49 -7.01
C GLU A 308 -1.27 -30.44 -5.89
N ASN A 309 -2.02 -30.71 -4.82
CA ASN A 309 -1.96 -29.90 -3.62
C ASN A 309 -0.74 -30.27 -2.78
N ILE A 310 0.33 -29.46 -2.83
CA ILE A 310 1.50 -29.64 -1.97
C ILE A 310 1.09 -29.46 -0.52
N GLU A 311 1.25 -30.50 0.28
CA GLU A 311 1.00 -30.46 1.72
C GLU A 311 2.12 -29.66 2.41
N GLY A 312 1.76 -28.64 3.19
CA GLY A 312 2.72 -27.74 3.83
C GLY A 312 2.28 -26.29 3.84
N ARG A 313 3.22 -25.40 4.17
CA ARG A 313 2.98 -23.96 4.23
C ARG A 313 4.11 -23.19 3.53
N PRO A 314 3.83 -22.01 2.95
CA PRO A 314 4.89 -21.15 2.41
C PRO A 314 5.90 -20.74 3.49
N LEU A 315 7.18 -20.72 3.12
CA LEU A 315 8.30 -20.46 4.05
C LEU A 315 8.13 -19.12 4.83
N ASN A 316 7.59 -18.10 4.17
CA ASN A 316 7.33 -16.81 4.83
C ASN A 316 6.37 -16.90 6.03
N SER A 317 5.47 -17.89 6.08
CA SER A 317 4.52 -18.04 7.19
C SER A 317 5.20 -18.44 8.51
N PHE A 318 6.36 -19.05 8.44
CA PHE A 318 7.12 -19.48 9.62
C PHE A 318 7.78 -18.32 10.38
N PHE A 319 7.98 -17.16 9.73
CA PHE A 319 8.54 -15.99 10.40
C PHE A 319 7.65 -15.48 11.54
N ALA A 320 6.33 -15.49 11.36
CA ALA A 320 5.41 -15.04 12.40
C ALA A 320 5.46 -15.90 13.67
N GLU A 321 5.77 -17.19 13.53
CA GLU A 321 5.75 -18.16 14.62
C GLU A 321 7.12 -18.41 15.24
N ARG A 322 8.16 -18.53 14.39
CA ARG A 322 9.48 -19.03 14.79
C ARG A 322 10.56 -17.97 14.88
N TYR A 323 10.39 -16.79 14.23
CA TYR A 323 11.47 -15.81 14.11
C TYR A 323 11.82 -15.15 15.45
N PRO A 324 13.03 -15.38 16.00
CA PRO A 324 13.35 -15.00 17.37
C PRO A 324 13.54 -13.49 17.56
N LEU A 325 13.91 -12.72 16.49
CA LEU A 325 14.11 -11.27 16.60
C LEU A 325 12.79 -10.48 16.64
N GLY A 326 11.64 -11.12 16.43
CA GLY A 326 10.32 -10.51 16.66
C GLY A 326 10.02 -10.25 18.15
N ARG A 327 10.90 -10.70 19.08
CA ARG A 327 10.75 -10.53 20.52
C ARG A 327 11.66 -9.43 21.06
N THR A 328 11.33 -8.88 22.22
CA THR A 328 12.15 -7.87 22.93
C THR A 328 13.49 -8.45 23.38
N GLN A 329 13.47 -9.67 23.90
CA GLN A 329 14.66 -10.46 24.26
C GLN A 329 14.55 -11.81 23.54
N ALA A 330 15.55 -12.13 22.74
CA ALA A 330 15.65 -13.46 22.13
C ALA A 330 16.20 -14.44 23.16
N ASP A 331 15.47 -15.52 23.39
CA ASP A 331 15.99 -16.66 24.16
C ASP A 331 17.14 -17.31 23.35
N PRO A 332 18.35 -17.47 23.90
CA PRO A 332 19.46 -18.10 23.19
C PRO A 332 19.13 -19.50 22.65
N ALA A 333 18.34 -20.28 23.39
CA ALA A 333 17.91 -21.60 22.95
C ALA A 333 17.00 -21.51 21.72
N ALA A 334 16.03 -20.57 21.70
CA ALA A 334 15.17 -20.34 20.56
C ALA A 334 15.95 -19.80 19.33
N VAL A 335 17.00 -19.01 19.53
CA VAL A 335 17.89 -18.56 18.46
C VAL A 335 18.65 -19.73 17.86
N ALA A 336 19.21 -20.62 18.69
CA ALA A 336 19.95 -21.80 18.25
C ALA A 336 19.03 -22.79 17.51
N GLU A 337 17.83 -23.07 18.02
CA GLU A 337 16.83 -23.92 17.37
C GLU A 337 16.42 -23.37 16.00
N TYR A 338 16.09 -22.07 15.95
CA TYR A 338 15.77 -21.40 14.69
C TYR A 338 16.92 -21.47 13.68
N THR A 339 18.14 -21.23 14.13
CA THR A 339 19.35 -21.28 13.29
C THR A 339 19.52 -22.66 12.67
N ALA A 340 19.43 -23.72 13.45
CA ALA A 340 19.55 -25.09 12.96
C ALA A 340 18.47 -25.42 11.93
N TRP A 341 17.22 -25.01 12.17
CA TRP A 341 16.12 -25.19 11.24
C TRP A 341 16.33 -24.39 9.94
N ALA A 342 16.70 -23.12 10.03
CA ALA A 342 16.91 -22.25 8.86
C ALA A 342 18.04 -22.77 7.95
N LEU A 343 19.15 -23.24 8.54
CA LEU A 343 20.25 -23.87 7.79
C LEU A 343 19.78 -25.15 7.08
N LYS A 344 18.96 -25.97 7.74
CA LYS A 344 18.34 -27.17 7.13
C LYS A 344 17.46 -26.80 5.94
N ILE A 345 16.59 -25.80 6.08
CA ILE A 345 15.70 -25.33 5.00
C ILE A 345 16.53 -24.82 3.81
N GLN A 346 17.61 -24.08 4.04
CA GLN A 346 18.50 -23.62 2.96
C GLN A 346 19.06 -24.82 2.16
N VAL A 347 19.58 -25.82 2.83
CA VAL A 347 20.09 -27.03 2.15
C VAL A 347 18.99 -27.73 1.33
N ARG A 348 17.77 -27.82 1.86
CA ARG A 348 16.62 -28.40 1.13
C ARG A 348 16.21 -27.57 -0.09
N ALA A 349 16.27 -26.23 0.00
CA ALA A 349 16.01 -25.35 -1.14
C ALA A 349 17.09 -25.52 -2.24
N GLU A 350 18.36 -25.63 -1.86
CA GLU A 350 19.46 -25.90 -2.80
C GLU A 350 19.30 -27.25 -3.50
N GLN A 351 18.89 -28.30 -2.76
CA GLN A 351 18.57 -29.62 -3.32
C GLN A 351 17.39 -29.54 -4.29
N ALA A 352 16.32 -28.80 -3.95
CA ALA A 352 15.14 -28.64 -4.79
C ALA A 352 15.47 -27.92 -6.11
N VAL A 353 16.23 -26.83 -6.06
CA VAL A 353 16.68 -26.12 -7.26
C VAL A 353 17.58 -27.01 -8.12
N SER A 354 18.50 -27.77 -7.52
CA SER A 354 19.38 -28.70 -8.24
C SER A 354 18.57 -29.81 -8.95
N ALA A 355 17.48 -30.28 -8.31
CA ALA A 355 16.60 -31.28 -8.93
C ALA A 355 15.88 -30.72 -10.16
N LEU A 356 15.46 -29.43 -10.14
CA LEU A 356 14.89 -28.77 -11.33
C LEU A 356 15.93 -28.57 -12.43
N HIS A 357 17.14 -28.17 -12.10
CA HIS A 357 18.24 -28.02 -13.07
C HIS A 357 18.57 -29.35 -13.75
N ALA A 358 18.52 -30.45 -13.01
CA ALA A 358 18.70 -31.80 -13.58
C ALA A 358 17.58 -32.15 -14.57
N ARG A 359 16.41 -31.53 -14.50
CA ARG A 359 15.31 -31.65 -15.46
C ARG A 359 15.39 -30.63 -16.60
N GLY A 360 16.43 -29.80 -16.63
CA GLY A 360 16.61 -28.76 -17.64
C GLY A 360 15.77 -27.50 -17.40
N VAL A 361 15.27 -27.29 -16.18
CA VAL A 361 14.41 -26.13 -15.79
C VAL A 361 15.18 -25.20 -14.87
N VAL A 362 15.23 -23.89 -15.21
CA VAL A 362 15.63 -22.79 -14.34
C VAL A 362 14.38 -22.21 -13.71
N PHE A 363 14.35 -22.05 -12.40
CA PHE A 363 13.13 -21.63 -11.69
C PHE A 363 12.83 -20.13 -11.82
N ASN A 364 13.87 -19.29 -11.80
CA ASN A 364 13.86 -17.82 -11.97
C ASN A 364 13.11 -16.98 -10.92
N ASP A 365 12.27 -17.56 -10.06
CA ASP A 365 11.46 -16.82 -9.06
C ASP A 365 11.56 -17.44 -7.66
N LEU A 366 12.77 -17.80 -7.25
CA LEU A 366 13.01 -18.36 -5.92
C LEU A 366 12.90 -17.24 -4.86
N HIS A 367 11.89 -17.33 -4.01
CA HIS A 367 11.70 -16.44 -2.85
C HIS A 367 10.83 -17.11 -1.78
N LEU A 368 10.72 -16.48 -0.59
CA LEU A 368 10.08 -17.04 0.60
C LEU A 368 8.61 -17.48 0.40
N PHE A 369 7.88 -16.90 -0.55
CA PHE A 369 6.48 -17.24 -0.82
C PHE A 369 6.33 -18.42 -1.77
N ASN A 370 7.35 -18.69 -2.62
CA ASN A 370 7.33 -19.76 -3.60
C ASN A 370 8.00 -21.06 -3.12
N ILE A 371 8.50 -21.08 -1.88
CA ILE A 371 9.05 -22.24 -1.20
C ILE A 371 8.00 -22.79 -0.23
N MET A 372 7.45 -23.96 -0.51
CA MET A 372 6.56 -24.70 0.38
C MET A 372 7.37 -25.61 1.27
N VAL A 373 7.20 -25.49 2.59
CA VAL A 373 7.83 -26.38 3.59
C VAL A 373 6.81 -27.42 4.03
N ARG A 374 7.11 -28.67 3.79
CA ARG A 374 6.28 -29.82 4.20
C ARG A 374 6.44 -30.13 5.70
N PRO A 375 5.55 -30.96 6.30
CA PRO A 375 5.63 -31.31 7.73
C PRO A 375 6.94 -31.99 8.16
N ASP A 376 7.65 -32.64 7.23
CA ASP A 376 8.94 -33.30 7.43
C ASP A 376 10.16 -32.41 7.17
N ASP A 377 9.93 -31.09 6.97
CA ASP A 377 10.90 -30.07 6.58
C ASP A 377 11.51 -30.31 5.16
N THR A 378 10.95 -31.16 4.31
CA THR A 378 11.28 -31.14 2.89
C THR A 378 10.62 -29.96 2.22
N VAL A 379 11.18 -29.51 1.07
CA VAL A 379 10.63 -28.35 0.36
C VAL A 379 10.15 -28.72 -1.03
N ALA A 380 9.15 -27.96 -1.50
CA ALA A 380 8.72 -27.94 -2.89
C ALA A 380 8.63 -26.50 -3.37
N LEU A 381 8.83 -26.30 -4.66
CA LEU A 381 8.76 -25.01 -5.33
C LEU A 381 7.41 -24.91 -6.05
N ILE A 382 6.78 -23.75 -5.94
CA ILE A 382 5.48 -23.46 -6.56
C ILE A 382 5.57 -22.20 -7.41
N ASP A 383 4.65 -22.04 -8.36
CA ASP A 383 4.54 -20.88 -9.25
C ASP A 383 5.65 -20.82 -10.32
N PHE A 384 5.46 -21.62 -11.38
CA PHE A 384 6.42 -21.80 -12.48
C PHE A 384 6.18 -20.83 -13.66
N GLU A 385 5.39 -19.77 -13.47
CA GLU A 385 5.00 -18.86 -14.57
C GLU A 385 6.18 -18.11 -15.25
N VAL A 386 7.34 -18.01 -14.58
CA VAL A 386 8.57 -17.40 -15.12
C VAL A 386 9.74 -18.37 -15.21
N ALA A 387 9.51 -19.65 -14.91
CA ALA A 387 10.52 -20.69 -15.10
C ALA A 387 10.90 -20.81 -16.57
N GLU A 388 12.10 -21.33 -16.87
CA GLU A 388 12.64 -21.41 -18.24
C GLU A 388 13.38 -22.71 -18.46
N LYS A 389 13.48 -23.12 -19.74
CA LYS A 389 14.41 -24.18 -20.15
C LYS A 389 15.85 -23.69 -20.06
N ILE A 390 16.77 -24.51 -19.58
CA ILE A 390 18.21 -24.20 -19.63
C ILE A 390 18.62 -23.90 -21.07
N GLY A 391 19.20 -22.71 -21.31
CA GLY A 391 19.58 -22.23 -22.64
C GLY A 391 18.46 -21.53 -23.42
N GLY A 392 17.29 -21.29 -22.80
CA GLY A 392 16.22 -20.46 -23.36
C GLY A 392 16.48 -18.97 -23.26
N ASP A 393 15.66 -18.19 -23.98
CA ASP A 393 15.67 -16.72 -23.88
C ASP A 393 15.03 -16.24 -22.58
N SER A 394 15.74 -15.39 -21.83
CA SER A 394 15.34 -14.96 -20.47
C SER A 394 14.09 -14.07 -20.44
N ARG A 395 13.02 -14.50 -19.74
CA ARG A 395 11.73 -13.81 -19.58
C ARG A 395 11.55 -13.20 -18.18
N ARG A 396 12.51 -12.44 -17.68
CA ARG A 396 12.61 -11.97 -16.28
C ARG A 396 11.67 -10.86 -15.84
N THR A 397 10.53 -10.64 -16.47
CA THR A 397 9.70 -9.45 -16.23
C THR A 397 8.91 -9.49 -14.91
N LEU A 398 8.79 -10.64 -14.25
CA LEU A 398 7.93 -10.86 -13.08
C LEU A 398 8.63 -11.34 -11.81
N ALA A 399 9.95 -11.59 -11.84
CA ALA A 399 10.66 -12.11 -10.66
C ALA A 399 10.59 -11.15 -9.46
N SER A 400 10.52 -11.70 -8.25
CA SER A 400 10.49 -10.94 -7.00
C SER A 400 11.72 -10.03 -6.88
N ARG A 401 11.51 -8.70 -6.79
CA ARG A 401 12.61 -7.72 -6.72
C ARG A 401 13.59 -7.98 -5.58
N ALA A 402 13.13 -8.50 -4.46
CA ALA A 402 13.96 -8.81 -3.30
C ALA A 402 14.98 -9.96 -3.53
N PHE A 403 14.78 -10.74 -4.60
CA PHE A 403 15.62 -11.88 -4.99
C PHE A 403 16.09 -11.77 -6.44
N GLN A 404 15.79 -10.67 -7.11
CA GLN A 404 16.06 -10.48 -8.52
C GLN A 404 17.56 -10.37 -8.81
N ALA A 405 18.07 -11.32 -9.59
CA ALA A 405 19.46 -11.31 -10.05
C ALA A 405 19.73 -10.11 -10.97
N PRO A 406 20.97 -9.59 -10.98
CA PRO A 406 21.43 -8.61 -11.97
C PRO A 406 21.18 -9.07 -13.41
N LYS A 407 21.06 -8.10 -14.32
CA LYS A 407 20.75 -8.38 -15.74
C LYS A 407 21.82 -9.19 -16.46
N ASP A 408 23.05 -9.15 -15.99
CA ASP A 408 24.20 -9.91 -16.52
C ASP A 408 24.20 -11.39 -16.10
N ARG A 409 23.39 -11.77 -15.11
CA ARG A 409 23.22 -13.17 -14.70
C ARG A 409 22.16 -13.84 -15.58
N THR A 410 22.44 -15.03 -16.12
CA THR A 410 21.51 -15.79 -16.99
C THR A 410 21.48 -17.27 -16.63
N GLY A 411 20.42 -17.97 -17.00
CA GLY A 411 20.25 -19.41 -16.77
C GLY A 411 20.37 -19.75 -15.27
N VAL A 412 21.02 -20.85 -14.95
CA VAL A 412 21.18 -21.34 -13.57
C VAL A 412 21.85 -20.35 -12.59
N ALA A 413 22.57 -19.34 -13.11
CA ALA A 413 23.18 -18.32 -12.28
C ALA A 413 22.13 -17.39 -11.64
N VAL A 414 20.91 -17.31 -12.21
CA VAL A 414 19.79 -16.56 -11.61
C VAL A 414 19.34 -17.24 -10.32
N ASP A 415 19.11 -18.56 -10.37
CA ASP A 415 18.68 -19.33 -9.20
C ASP A 415 19.78 -19.38 -8.13
N ARG A 416 21.06 -19.43 -8.53
CA ARG A 416 22.20 -19.38 -7.59
C ARG A 416 22.23 -18.04 -6.83
N TYR A 417 22.04 -16.91 -7.53
CA TYR A 417 21.91 -15.61 -6.90
C TYR A 417 20.72 -15.55 -5.93
N ALA A 418 19.57 -16.09 -6.32
CA ALA A 418 18.37 -16.13 -5.47
C ALA A 418 18.59 -17.02 -4.23
N LEU A 419 19.31 -18.14 -4.34
CA LEU A 419 19.71 -18.97 -3.20
C LEU A 419 20.66 -18.21 -2.25
N ALA A 420 21.57 -17.40 -2.77
CA ALA A 420 22.42 -16.53 -1.93
C ALA A 420 21.60 -15.48 -1.19
N CYS A 421 20.61 -14.85 -1.85
CA CYS A 421 19.64 -13.98 -1.20
C CYS A 421 18.82 -14.71 -0.12
N LEU A 422 18.45 -15.98 -0.35
CA LEU A 422 17.72 -16.80 0.63
C LEU A 422 18.54 -17.03 1.90
N ARG A 423 19.86 -17.27 1.78
CA ARG A 423 20.77 -17.38 2.94
C ARG A 423 20.71 -16.15 3.85
N ILE A 424 20.61 -14.95 3.27
CA ILE A 424 20.44 -13.71 4.02
C ILE A 424 19.02 -13.57 4.54
N ALA A 425 18.00 -13.81 3.69
CA ALA A 425 16.60 -13.56 4.01
C ALA A 425 16.07 -14.44 5.16
N LEU A 426 16.57 -15.66 5.30
CA LEU A 426 16.22 -16.56 6.41
C LEU A 426 16.56 -15.98 7.79
N PHE A 427 17.63 -15.19 7.89
CA PHE A 427 18.09 -14.60 9.15
C PHE A 427 17.82 -13.09 9.25
N LEU A 428 17.79 -12.36 8.12
CA LEU A 428 17.50 -10.93 8.06
C LEU A 428 16.66 -10.65 6.80
N PRO A 429 15.31 -10.67 6.87
CA PRO A 429 14.44 -10.57 5.71
C PRO A 429 14.33 -9.13 5.16
N LEU A 430 15.49 -8.52 4.86
CA LEU A 430 15.65 -7.18 4.29
C LEU A 430 16.29 -7.20 2.89
N THR A 431 16.28 -8.33 2.20
CA THR A 431 16.87 -8.51 0.87
C THR A 431 16.26 -7.60 -0.21
N ALA A 432 15.07 -7.03 0.02
CA ALA A 432 14.50 -5.99 -0.83
C ALA A 432 15.39 -4.73 -0.96
N LEU A 433 16.35 -4.53 -0.06
CA LEU A 433 17.35 -3.45 -0.13
C LEU A 433 18.53 -3.75 -1.07
N LEU A 434 18.77 -5.02 -1.41
CA LEU A 434 19.92 -5.41 -2.24
C LEU A 434 19.87 -4.84 -3.68
N PRO A 435 18.71 -4.73 -4.34
CA PRO A 435 18.62 -4.04 -5.63
C PRO A 435 18.98 -2.55 -5.56
N LEU A 436 18.78 -1.90 -4.41
CA LEU A 436 19.20 -0.51 -4.19
C LEU A 436 20.71 -0.42 -3.95
N ASP A 437 21.29 -1.35 -3.17
CA ASP A 437 22.69 -1.35 -2.82
C ASP A 437 23.18 -2.76 -2.42
N ARG A 438 23.85 -3.45 -3.34
CA ARG A 438 24.35 -4.83 -3.12
C ARG A 438 25.46 -4.92 -2.10
N SER A 439 26.22 -3.84 -1.88
CA SER A 439 27.28 -3.80 -0.85
C SER A 439 26.71 -4.04 0.56
N ARG A 440 25.41 -3.83 0.74
CA ARG A 440 24.70 -4.12 1.99
C ARG A 440 24.68 -5.60 2.38
N ALA A 441 24.92 -6.51 1.45
CA ALA A 441 25.03 -7.94 1.78
C ALA A 441 26.08 -8.19 2.88
N ALA A 442 27.23 -7.52 2.82
CA ALA A 442 28.28 -7.60 3.84
C ALA A 442 27.84 -7.01 5.20
N ALA A 443 27.09 -5.90 5.18
CA ALA A 443 26.54 -5.31 6.41
C ALA A 443 25.46 -6.23 7.03
N MET A 444 24.58 -6.79 6.20
CA MET A 444 23.56 -7.75 6.65
C MET A 444 24.21 -9.02 7.24
N ALA A 445 25.26 -9.55 6.61
CA ALA A 445 25.99 -10.70 7.12
C ALA A 445 26.60 -10.44 8.51
N ARG A 446 27.13 -9.22 8.75
CA ARG A 446 27.61 -8.82 10.10
C ARG A 446 26.50 -8.79 11.13
N VAL A 447 25.34 -8.26 10.79
CA VAL A 447 24.16 -8.25 11.65
C VAL A 447 23.75 -9.68 11.96
N ILE A 448 23.67 -10.55 10.95
CA ILE A 448 23.32 -11.96 11.12
C ILE A 448 24.32 -12.66 12.05
N ALA A 449 25.62 -12.48 11.85
CA ALA A 449 26.65 -13.08 12.73
C ALA A 449 26.55 -12.60 14.19
N ALA A 450 26.11 -11.37 14.42
CA ALA A 450 25.91 -10.82 15.75
C ALA A 450 24.62 -11.32 16.43
N GLU A 451 23.53 -11.43 15.67
CA GLU A 451 22.21 -11.82 16.20
C GLU A 451 22.01 -13.35 16.23
N PHE A 452 22.73 -14.10 15.38
CA PHE A 452 22.68 -15.56 15.21
C PHE A 452 24.09 -16.16 15.24
N PRO A 453 24.71 -16.29 16.40
CA PRO A 453 26.14 -16.66 16.53
C PRO A 453 26.46 -18.05 15.98
N ASP A 454 25.49 -18.95 15.90
CA ASP A 454 25.67 -20.32 15.40
C ASP A 454 25.64 -20.43 13.86
N VAL A 455 25.42 -19.32 13.14
CA VAL A 455 25.49 -19.32 11.66
C VAL A 455 26.95 -19.38 11.23
N PRO A 456 27.34 -20.40 10.40
CA PRO A 456 28.72 -20.54 9.96
C PRO A 456 29.20 -19.33 9.14
N ARG A 457 30.38 -18.83 9.43
CA ARG A 457 30.94 -17.65 8.73
C ARG A 457 31.03 -17.89 7.22
N ALA A 458 31.52 -19.04 6.79
CA ALA A 458 31.63 -19.40 5.38
C ALA A 458 30.27 -19.34 4.66
N PHE A 459 29.17 -19.74 5.34
CA PHE A 459 27.81 -19.66 4.80
C PHE A 459 27.42 -18.23 4.42
N LEU A 460 27.80 -17.25 5.24
CA LEU A 460 27.54 -15.83 4.99
C LEU A 460 28.49 -15.25 3.94
N ASP A 461 29.78 -15.60 4.00
CA ASP A 461 30.80 -15.08 3.09
C ASP A 461 30.52 -15.52 1.65
N GLU A 462 30.08 -16.79 1.43
CA GLU A 462 29.63 -17.26 0.13
C GLU A 462 28.42 -16.47 -0.40
N ALA A 463 27.44 -16.16 0.46
CA ALA A 463 26.27 -15.35 0.07
C ALA A 463 26.69 -13.92 -0.31
N VAL A 464 27.56 -13.31 0.46
CA VAL A 464 28.08 -11.95 0.18
C VAL A 464 28.83 -11.93 -1.16
N HIS A 465 29.70 -12.91 -1.40
CA HIS A 465 30.45 -13.02 -2.65
C HIS A 465 29.55 -13.14 -3.88
N GLU A 466 28.52 -14.02 -3.82
CA GLU A 466 27.58 -14.21 -4.93
C GLU A 466 26.72 -12.96 -5.18
N ILE A 467 26.29 -12.24 -4.12
CA ILE A 467 25.42 -11.07 -4.23
C ILE A 467 26.17 -9.83 -4.69
N ALA A 468 27.31 -9.55 -4.05
CA ALA A 468 28.06 -8.32 -4.26
C ALA A 468 29.01 -8.35 -5.47
N GLY A 469 29.47 -9.56 -5.87
CA GLY A 469 30.44 -9.78 -6.94
C GLY A 469 31.89 -9.59 -6.52
N GLU A 470 32.83 -9.92 -7.40
CA GLU A 470 34.27 -9.75 -7.17
C GLU A 470 34.64 -8.26 -7.02
N GLY A 471 35.38 -7.93 -6.00
CA GLY A 471 35.86 -6.56 -5.71
C GLY A 471 34.99 -5.72 -4.78
N SER A 472 33.92 -6.26 -4.23
CA SER A 472 33.03 -5.58 -3.26
C SER A 472 33.44 -5.80 -1.79
N ASP A 473 34.69 -6.17 -1.51
CA ASP A 473 35.21 -6.37 -0.14
C ASP A 473 35.39 -5.05 0.64
N ALA A 474 35.13 -3.90 0.00
CA ALA A 474 35.13 -2.62 0.69
C ALA A 474 33.90 -2.56 1.66
N ILE A 475 34.14 -2.92 2.91
CA ILE A 475 33.19 -2.69 3.98
C ILE A 475 32.84 -1.20 3.99
N PRO A 476 31.56 -0.82 3.78
CA PRO A 476 31.18 0.58 3.87
C PRO A 476 31.62 1.15 5.22
N ALA A 477 32.19 2.35 5.22
CA ALA A 477 32.59 3.00 6.47
C ALA A 477 31.39 3.02 7.44
N PRO A 478 31.60 2.79 8.75
CA PRO A 478 30.50 2.80 9.72
C PRO A 478 29.73 4.13 9.65
N ILE A 479 28.42 4.07 9.89
CA ILE A 479 27.58 5.26 10.02
C ILE A 479 27.70 5.72 11.47
N PRO A 480 28.26 6.90 11.75
CA PRO A 480 28.35 7.44 13.09
C PRO A 480 26.99 7.30 13.80
N LEU A 481 27.00 7.04 15.10
CA LEU A 481 25.84 6.82 15.95
C LEU A 481 25.00 5.56 15.62
N LEU A 482 24.77 5.25 14.34
CA LEU A 482 23.96 4.08 13.95
C LEU A 482 24.73 2.76 14.06
N ASP A 483 26.05 2.78 13.83
CA ASP A 483 26.91 1.59 13.90
C ASP A 483 27.78 1.54 15.19
N SER A 484 27.63 2.54 16.10
CA SER A 484 28.39 2.59 17.37
C SER A 484 27.81 1.63 18.42
N THR A 485 28.64 1.23 19.39
CA THR A 485 28.17 0.51 20.57
C THR A 485 27.52 1.49 21.57
N LEU A 486 26.67 0.96 22.48
CA LEU A 486 26.04 1.79 23.53
C LEU A 486 27.04 2.57 24.40
N SER A 487 28.26 2.03 24.59
CA SER A 487 29.34 2.68 25.33
C SER A 487 29.99 3.83 24.56
N ASP A 488 29.93 3.80 23.22
CA ASP A 488 30.64 4.69 22.31
C ASP A 488 29.73 5.70 21.65
N ALA A 489 28.37 5.58 21.81
CA ALA A 489 27.39 6.50 21.25
C ALA A 489 27.53 7.89 21.88
N ARG A 490 28.01 8.86 21.09
CA ARG A 490 28.18 10.23 21.51
C ARG A 490 27.04 11.09 21.00
N ALA A 491 26.37 11.84 21.88
CA ALA A 491 25.36 12.82 21.49
C ALA A 491 25.94 13.90 20.55
N ASP A 492 27.25 14.13 20.59
CA ASP A 492 27.99 15.04 19.71
C ASP A 492 28.08 14.55 18.23
N GLU A 493 27.74 13.31 17.94
CA GLU A 493 27.62 12.78 16.56
C GLU A 493 26.28 13.12 15.88
N TRP A 494 25.27 13.56 16.65
CA TRP A 494 23.95 13.91 16.13
C TRP A 494 23.97 14.98 15.03
N PRO A 495 24.70 16.12 15.15
CA PRO A 495 24.75 17.12 14.10
C PRO A 495 25.24 16.54 12.76
N ALA A 496 26.27 15.72 12.78
CA ALA A 496 26.82 15.10 11.56
C ALA A 496 25.83 14.12 10.91
N LEU A 497 25.14 13.30 11.70
CA LEU A 497 24.10 12.38 11.22
C LEU A 497 22.92 13.15 10.64
N ARG A 498 22.45 14.18 11.34
CA ARG A 498 21.37 15.09 10.91
C ARG A 498 21.68 15.74 9.57
N ASP A 499 22.89 16.32 9.44
CA ASP A 499 23.32 17.03 8.23
C ASP A 499 23.49 16.08 7.04
N THR A 500 23.95 14.83 7.27
CA THR A 500 24.04 13.80 6.23
C THR A 500 22.66 13.38 5.71
N LEU A 501 21.66 13.24 6.60
CA LEU A 501 20.27 12.98 6.22
C LEU A 501 19.66 14.14 5.45
N ALA A 502 19.87 15.37 5.94
CA ALA A 502 19.38 16.58 5.27
C ALA A 502 19.97 16.73 3.87
N ALA A 503 21.27 16.46 3.71
CA ALA A 503 21.93 16.47 2.41
C ALA A 503 21.37 15.40 1.45
N GLY A 504 20.97 14.22 1.97
CA GLY A 504 20.28 13.19 1.21
C GLY A 504 18.90 13.64 0.73
N ILE A 505 18.11 14.21 1.61
CA ILE A 505 16.78 14.77 1.31
C ILE A 505 16.89 15.89 0.27
N GLY A 506 17.79 16.85 0.49
CA GLY A 506 17.97 18.01 -0.38
C GLY A 506 18.40 17.61 -1.81
N ARG A 507 19.27 16.58 -1.96
CA ARG A 507 19.67 16.07 -3.27
C ARG A 507 18.49 15.45 -4.06
N ALA A 508 17.53 14.88 -3.38
CA ALA A 508 16.37 14.25 -4.02
C ALA A 508 15.32 15.27 -4.48
N ALA A 509 15.44 16.54 -4.10
CA ALA A 509 14.49 17.58 -4.48
C ALA A 509 14.47 17.82 -5.99
N SER A 510 13.29 18.06 -6.52
CA SER A 510 13.01 18.29 -7.95
C SER A 510 12.09 19.51 -8.11
N PRO A 511 12.61 20.75 -7.91
CA PRO A 511 11.78 21.97 -7.94
C PRO A 511 11.15 22.26 -9.30
N GLU A 512 11.68 21.67 -10.36
CA GLU A 512 11.15 21.77 -11.74
C GLU A 512 9.86 20.96 -11.95
N ARG A 513 9.53 20.06 -11.01
CA ARG A 513 8.32 19.24 -11.10
C ARG A 513 7.13 19.95 -10.47
N GLU A 514 5.98 19.85 -11.08
CA GLU A 514 4.73 20.39 -10.52
C GLU A 514 4.01 19.45 -9.56
N ASP A 515 4.24 18.13 -9.67
CA ASP A 515 3.52 17.10 -8.93
C ASP A 515 4.10 16.78 -7.58
N ARG A 516 5.39 16.91 -7.44
CA ARG A 516 6.12 16.67 -6.21
C ARG A 516 7.42 17.46 -6.16
N LEU A 517 7.77 17.97 -5.01
CA LEU A 517 9.10 18.55 -4.75
C LEU A 517 10.08 17.45 -4.35
N PHE A 518 9.67 16.57 -3.47
CA PHE A 518 10.48 15.49 -2.93
C PHE A 518 9.88 14.13 -3.27
N PRO A 519 10.69 13.11 -3.66
CA PRO A 519 10.20 11.78 -3.95
C PRO A 519 9.79 11.05 -2.66
N GLY A 520 8.60 10.50 -2.63
CA GLY A 520 8.02 9.81 -1.49
C GLY A 520 7.26 8.55 -1.89
N ASP A 521 6.28 8.20 -1.08
CA ASP A 521 5.41 7.05 -1.26
C ASP A 521 4.54 7.18 -2.53
N ILE A 522 4.06 6.06 -3.07
CA ILE A 522 3.16 6.02 -4.23
C ILE A 522 1.86 6.81 -4.02
N ARG A 523 1.48 7.10 -2.77
CA ARG A 523 0.34 7.96 -2.43
C ARG A 523 0.49 9.38 -2.94
N GLN A 524 1.71 9.83 -3.24
CA GLN A 524 1.94 11.10 -3.94
C GLN A 524 1.21 11.17 -5.28
N PHE A 525 1.01 10.02 -5.92
CA PHE A 525 0.41 9.90 -7.25
C PHE A 525 -1.04 9.43 -7.23
N THR A 526 -1.48 8.79 -6.15
CA THR A 526 -2.82 8.20 -6.02
C THR A 526 -3.80 9.09 -5.27
N ILE A 527 -3.31 10.11 -4.55
CA ILE A 527 -4.11 11.07 -3.80
C ILE A 527 -3.93 12.46 -4.44
N PRO A 528 -5.00 13.18 -4.79
CA PRO A 528 -4.87 14.57 -5.24
C PRO A 528 -4.12 15.42 -4.21
N GLY A 529 -3.12 16.18 -4.64
CA GLY A 529 -2.26 16.95 -3.72
C GLY A 529 -1.28 16.09 -2.90
N GLY A 530 -1.16 14.79 -3.20
CA GLY A 530 -0.29 13.87 -2.44
C GLY A 530 1.19 14.27 -2.42
N GLY A 531 1.70 14.91 -3.48
CA GLY A 531 3.06 15.45 -3.51
C GLY A 531 3.28 16.73 -2.69
N ILE A 532 2.20 17.31 -2.13
CA ILE A 532 2.23 18.55 -1.34
C ILE A 532 1.98 18.25 0.14
N ASN A 533 1.10 17.31 0.49
CA ASN A 533 0.55 17.07 1.82
C ASN A 533 1.60 16.74 2.91
N LEU A 534 1.14 16.70 4.17
CA LEU A 534 2.02 16.50 5.33
C LEU A 534 2.55 15.05 5.42
N ALA A 535 1.76 14.03 5.09
CA ALA A 535 2.20 12.65 5.26
C ALA A 535 3.26 12.23 4.23
N HIS A 536 3.01 12.50 2.95
CA HIS A 536 3.79 11.95 1.83
C HIS A 536 4.39 13.01 0.91
N GLY A 537 4.05 14.29 1.10
CA GLY A 537 4.45 15.39 0.23
C GLY A 537 5.50 16.32 0.84
N ALA A 538 5.69 17.45 0.17
CA ALA A 538 6.67 18.45 0.53
C ALA A 538 6.44 19.02 1.94
N ALA A 539 5.19 19.20 2.35
CA ALA A 539 4.88 19.76 3.66
C ALA A 539 5.48 18.95 4.81
N GLY A 540 5.44 17.61 4.74
CA GLY A 540 6.03 16.76 5.78
C GLY A 540 7.54 16.78 5.82
N VAL A 541 8.17 16.87 4.65
CA VAL A 541 9.64 16.98 4.54
C VAL A 541 10.12 18.30 5.16
N LEU A 542 9.51 19.41 4.76
CA LEU A 542 9.86 20.73 5.28
C LEU A 542 9.56 20.84 6.78
N TYR A 543 8.48 20.21 7.26
CA TYR A 543 8.19 20.11 8.69
C TYR A 543 9.32 19.41 9.46
N ALA A 544 9.81 18.28 8.98
CA ALA A 544 10.88 17.54 9.65
C ALA A 544 12.21 18.34 9.66
N LEU A 545 12.53 19.02 8.56
CA LEU A 545 13.69 19.94 8.51
C LEU A 545 13.56 21.08 9.53
N ARG A 546 12.40 21.74 9.56
CA ARG A 546 12.12 22.84 10.51
C ARG A 546 12.19 22.37 11.97
N ALA A 547 11.58 21.22 12.27
CA ALA A 547 11.53 20.66 13.63
C ALA A 547 12.89 20.18 14.16
N THR A 548 13.90 20.08 13.31
CA THR A 548 15.28 19.70 13.65
C THR A 548 16.28 20.84 13.42
N ASP A 549 15.79 22.07 13.35
CA ASP A 549 16.57 23.30 13.18
C ASP A 549 17.51 23.29 11.94
N LEU A 550 17.05 22.65 10.86
CA LEU A 550 17.75 22.65 9.59
C LEU A 550 17.29 23.79 8.70
N PRO A 551 18.19 24.40 7.92
CA PRO A 551 17.80 25.45 6.98
C PRO A 551 16.94 24.88 5.86
N ILE A 552 15.91 25.60 5.48
CA ILE A 552 15.06 25.31 4.32
C ILE A 552 15.52 26.18 3.14
N ASP A 553 15.72 25.55 1.96
CA ASP A 553 16.00 26.29 0.73
C ASP A 553 14.77 27.13 0.36
N ILE A 554 14.96 28.41 0.11
CA ILE A 554 13.88 29.35 -0.24
C ILE A 554 13.08 28.88 -1.46
N ARG A 555 13.72 28.23 -2.43
CA ARG A 555 13.05 27.68 -3.61
C ARG A 555 12.06 26.55 -3.27
N HIS A 556 12.32 25.80 -2.21
CA HIS A 556 11.43 24.75 -1.73
C HIS A 556 10.20 25.36 -1.04
N GLU A 557 10.37 26.44 -0.33
CA GLU A 557 9.30 27.19 0.33
C GLU A 557 8.43 27.90 -0.70
N GLU A 558 9.03 28.56 -1.70
CA GLU A 558 8.34 29.17 -2.83
C GLU A 558 7.54 28.14 -3.62
N TRP A 559 8.12 26.98 -3.92
CA TRP A 559 7.42 25.88 -4.57
C TRP A 559 6.17 25.46 -3.78
N LEU A 560 6.29 25.29 -2.47
CA LEU A 560 5.14 24.94 -1.60
C LEU A 560 4.04 25.99 -1.67
N LEU A 561 4.39 27.26 -1.55
CA LEU A 561 3.44 28.39 -1.61
C LEU A 561 2.69 28.42 -2.94
N GLU A 562 3.42 28.31 -4.07
CA GLU A 562 2.81 28.28 -5.40
C GLU A 562 1.84 27.11 -5.58
N ARG A 563 2.22 25.91 -5.11
CA ARG A 563 1.36 24.72 -5.24
C ARG A 563 0.15 24.80 -4.32
N CYS A 564 0.30 25.34 -3.11
CA CYS A 564 -0.81 25.57 -2.19
C CYS A 564 -1.81 26.63 -2.71
N ALA A 565 -1.34 27.64 -3.42
CA ALA A 565 -2.22 28.65 -4.04
C ALA A 565 -3.01 28.09 -5.25
N ALA A 566 -2.57 27.00 -5.86
CA ALA A 566 -3.16 26.39 -7.08
C ALA A 566 -3.74 25.00 -6.83
N LEU A 567 -4.25 24.71 -5.62
CA LEU A 567 -4.79 23.40 -5.28
C LEU A 567 -6.02 23.04 -6.13
N PRO A 568 -6.09 21.81 -6.69
CA PRO A 568 -7.29 21.35 -7.36
C PRO A 568 -8.44 21.10 -6.35
N PRO A 569 -9.71 21.30 -6.74
CA PRO A 569 -10.87 21.15 -5.86
C PRO A 569 -11.03 19.75 -5.22
N SER A 570 -10.35 18.75 -5.74
CA SER A 570 -10.42 17.37 -5.26
C SER A 570 -9.40 17.02 -4.16
N VAL A 571 -8.58 17.98 -3.71
CA VAL A 571 -7.61 17.74 -2.63
C VAL A 571 -8.36 17.43 -1.34
N PRO A 572 -7.98 16.37 -0.59
CA PRO A 572 -8.56 16.07 0.71
C PRO A 572 -8.42 17.25 1.69
N LEU A 573 -9.36 17.35 2.62
CA LEU A 573 -9.35 18.41 3.64
C LEU A 573 -8.54 18.01 4.89
N GLY A 574 -8.21 16.73 5.07
CA GLY A 574 -7.62 16.19 6.27
C GLY A 574 -6.28 16.83 6.68
N PHE A 575 -5.80 16.43 7.86
CA PHE A 575 -4.56 17.00 8.39
C PHE A 575 -3.31 16.37 7.76
N TYR A 576 -3.22 15.04 7.72
CA TYR A 576 -2.04 14.38 7.15
C TYR A 576 -2.10 14.21 5.63
N ASP A 577 -3.27 14.05 5.06
CA ASP A 577 -3.46 13.82 3.62
C ASP A 577 -3.91 15.05 2.81
N GLY A 578 -4.14 16.21 3.47
CA GLY A 578 -4.81 17.30 2.79
C GLY A 578 -4.48 18.71 3.28
N VAL A 579 -5.45 19.60 3.05
CA VAL A 579 -5.32 21.05 3.16
C VAL A 579 -4.94 21.53 4.57
N HIS A 580 -5.53 20.94 5.62
CA HIS A 580 -5.25 21.37 6.99
C HIS A 580 -3.78 21.16 7.40
N GLY A 581 -3.12 20.09 6.94
CA GLY A 581 -1.69 19.91 7.21
C GLY A 581 -0.79 20.84 6.41
N MET A 582 -1.20 21.19 5.18
CA MET A 582 -0.50 22.21 4.37
C MET A 582 -0.59 23.58 5.06
N ALA A 583 -1.78 23.97 5.52
CA ALA A 583 -2.01 25.22 6.25
C ALA A 583 -1.19 25.27 7.55
N TYR A 584 -1.18 24.18 8.32
CA TYR A 584 -0.37 24.07 9.54
C TYR A 584 1.11 24.36 9.26
N LEU A 585 1.69 23.71 8.23
CA LEU A 585 3.10 23.96 7.91
C LEU A 585 3.34 25.40 7.44
N LEU A 586 2.47 25.97 6.60
CA LEU A 586 2.62 27.36 6.16
C LEU A 586 2.65 28.33 7.34
N ASP A 587 1.81 28.13 8.37
CA ASP A 587 1.88 28.93 9.60
C ASP A 587 3.18 28.74 10.38
N GLU A 588 3.67 27.49 10.48
CA GLU A 588 4.96 27.19 11.11
C GLU A 588 6.17 27.79 10.37
N LEU A 589 6.06 27.98 9.06
CA LEU A 589 7.05 28.69 8.23
C LEU A 589 6.90 30.23 8.27
N GLY A 590 5.85 30.77 8.94
CA GLY A 590 5.61 32.20 9.05
C GLY A 590 4.63 32.76 8.00
N HIS A 591 4.10 31.95 7.09
CA HIS A 591 3.16 32.35 6.04
C HIS A 591 1.71 32.28 6.51
N ARG A 592 1.39 32.95 7.60
CA ARG A 592 0.06 32.93 8.26
C ARG A 592 -1.08 33.36 7.35
N GLY A 593 -0.90 34.36 6.49
CA GLY A 593 -1.94 34.80 5.55
C GLY A 593 -2.40 33.67 4.63
N PRO A 594 -1.51 33.13 3.79
CA PRO A 594 -1.81 31.96 2.96
C PRO A 594 -2.33 30.74 3.73
N ALA A 595 -1.86 30.51 4.95
CA ALA A 595 -2.34 29.42 5.79
C ALA A 595 -3.82 29.61 6.18
N LEU A 596 -4.21 30.82 6.59
CA LEU A 596 -5.60 31.15 6.93
C LEU A 596 -6.52 31.12 5.70
N ASP A 597 -6.03 31.52 4.53
CA ASP A 597 -6.78 31.40 3.27
C ASP A 597 -7.14 29.93 2.98
N LEU A 598 -6.19 29.02 3.16
CA LEU A 598 -6.43 27.59 3.02
C LEU A 598 -7.44 27.04 4.03
N VAL A 599 -7.32 27.44 5.31
CA VAL A 599 -8.28 27.04 6.36
C VAL A 599 -9.67 27.57 6.04
N SER A 600 -9.79 28.83 5.61
CA SER A 600 -11.07 29.44 5.23
C SER A 600 -11.69 28.73 4.04
N ALA A 601 -10.90 28.41 3.01
CA ALA A 601 -11.37 27.64 1.86
C ALA A 601 -11.87 26.24 2.29
N ALA A 602 -11.13 25.53 3.17
CA ALA A 602 -11.52 24.23 3.67
C ALA A 602 -12.82 24.27 4.50
N LEU A 603 -13.04 25.33 5.29
CA LEU A 603 -14.26 25.49 6.09
C LEU A 603 -15.50 25.80 5.25
N ASN A 604 -15.35 26.31 4.03
CA ASN A 604 -16.45 26.49 3.07
C ASN A 604 -16.89 25.17 2.40
N GLU A 605 -16.09 24.11 2.53
CA GLU A 605 -16.41 22.78 2.04
C GLU A 605 -17.22 21.97 3.07
N ARG A 606 -17.70 20.79 2.68
CA ARG A 606 -18.53 19.93 3.54
C ARG A 606 -17.68 19.03 4.46
N TRP A 607 -16.76 19.61 5.23
CA TRP A 607 -15.84 18.91 6.13
C TRP A 607 -16.54 18.09 7.22
N GLN A 608 -17.76 18.46 7.63
CA GLN A 608 -18.56 17.74 8.62
C GLN A 608 -18.89 16.30 8.20
N ARG A 609 -18.75 15.98 6.91
CA ARG A 609 -18.99 14.63 6.37
C ARG A 609 -17.79 13.70 6.46
N LEU A 610 -16.64 14.19 6.88
CA LEU A 610 -15.43 13.38 7.01
C LEU A 610 -15.53 12.42 8.20
N GLY A 611 -14.71 11.37 8.21
CA GLY A 611 -14.54 10.47 9.35
C GLY A 611 -14.02 11.18 10.59
N SER A 612 -13.95 10.49 11.72
CA SER A 612 -13.54 11.10 12.99
C SER A 612 -12.03 11.08 13.23
N ASP A 613 -11.25 10.39 12.41
CA ASP A 613 -9.83 10.10 12.63
C ASP A 613 -8.91 11.33 12.58
N LEU A 614 -7.64 11.14 13.01
CA LEU A 614 -6.62 12.19 13.01
C LEU A 614 -6.03 12.44 11.61
N TYR A 615 -5.94 11.41 10.78
CA TYR A 615 -5.21 11.46 9.51
C TYR A 615 -5.96 12.29 8.46
N SER A 616 -7.23 11.97 8.22
CA SER A 616 -8.07 12.58 7.19
C SER A 616 -9.38 13.20 7.71
N GLY A 617 -9.65 13.10 9.01
CA GLY A 617 -10.96 13.35 9.58
C GLY A 617 -11.02 14.54 10.56
N LEU A 618 -12.12 14.55 11.31
CA LEU A 618 -12.51 15.63 12.22
C LEU A 618 -11.48 15.90 13.31
N ALA A 619 -10.78 14.86 13.82
CA ALA A 619 -9.82 15.07 14.89
C ALA A 619 -8.62 15.89 14.42
N GLY A 620 -8.09 15.62 13.21
CA GLY A 620 -7.01 16.42 12.65
C GLY A 620 -7.42 17.86 12.33
N ILE A 621 -8.62 18.03 11.79
CA ILE A 621 -9.21 19.35 11.50
C ILE A 621 -9.42 20.13 12.79
N GLY A 622 -10.06 19.54 13.81
CA GLY A 622 -10.34 20.19 15.08
C GLY A 622 -9.07 20.63 15.81
N LEU A 623 -8.04 19.78 15.87
CA LEU A 623 -6.74 20.11 16.46
C LEU A 623 -6.04 21.27 15.70
N ASN A 624 -6.12 21.29 14.38
CA ASN A 624 -5.56 22.38 13.59
C ASN A 624 -6.33 23.68 13.76
N LEU A 625 -7.65 23.63 13.89
CA LEU A 625 -8.46 24.81 14.17
C LEU A 625 -8.18 25.37 15.56
N LEU A 626 -7.95 24.53 16.60
CA LEU A 626 -7.48 24.98 17.91
C LEU A 626 -6.11 25.67 17.82
N HIS A 627 -5.16 25.07 17.06
CA HIS A 627 -3.86 25.70 16.81
C HIS A 627 -3.99 27.13 16.25
N PHE A 628 -4.82 27.31 15.21
CA PHE A 628 -5.04 28.63 14.62
C PHE A 628 -5.81 29.57 15.57
N ALA A 629 -6.81 29.07 16.29
CA ALA A 629 -7.56 29.84 17.26
C ALA A 629 -6.66 30.43 18.37
N ASP A 630 -5.73 29.62 18.88
CA ASP A 630 -4.76 30.02 19.88
C ASP A 630 -3.80 31.12 19.34
N ARG A 631 -3.30 30.92 18.12
CA ARG A 631 -2.30 31.82 17.51
C ARG A 631 -2.91 33.13 16.99
N THR A 632 -4.20 33.15 16.63
CA THR A 632 -4.91 34.34 16.10
C THR A 632 -5.85 34.94 17.10
N ARG A 633 -6.21 34.23 18.18
CA ARG A 633 -7.27 34.56 19.13
C ARG A 633 -8.65 34.70 18.46
N ASP A 634 -8.86 33.96 17.39
CA ASP A 634 -10.13 33.95 16.65
C ASP A 634 -11.13 32.99 17.33
N ALA A 635 -12.22 33.57 17.86
CA ALA A 635 -13.28 32.79 18.51
C ALA A 635 -14.07 31.95 17.54
N GLY A 636 -14.19 32.33 16.25
CA GLY A 636 -14.89 31.57 15.23
C GLY A 636 -14.16 30.27 14.87
N LEU A 637 -12.83 30.31 14.78
CA LEU A 637 -12.04 29.10 14.57
C LEU A 637 -12.15 28.12 15.75
N ARG A 638 -12.20 28.68 16.98
CA ARG A 638 -12.41 27.86 18.19
C ARG A 638 -13.80 27.22 18.20
N GLU A 639 -14.84 27.95 17.80
CA GLU A 639 -16.19 27.39 17.68
C GLU A 639 -16.26 26.25 16.67
N GLN A 640 -15.61 26.38 15.51
CA GLN A 640 -15.53 25.34 14.51
C GLN A 640 -14.75 24.10 15.03
N ALA A 641 -13.69 24.31 15.82
CA ALA A 641 -12.95 23.22 16.45
C ALA A 641 -13.82 22.44 17.46
N LEU A 642 -14.59 23.16 18.29
CA LEU A 642 -15.55 22.54 19.22
C LEU A 642 -16.66 21.80 18.48
N ALA A 643 -17.14 22.33 17.35
CA ALA A 643 -18.11 21.65 16.49
C ALA A 643 -17.53 20.34 15.92
N ALA A 644 -16.26 20.33 15.49
CA ALA A 644 -15.58 19.11 15.04
C ALA A 644 -15.47 18.07 16.17
N ALA A 645 -15.13 18.50 17.39
CA ALA A 645 -15.07 17.63 18.57
C ALA A 645 -16.46 17.07 18.93
N ALA A 646 -17.50 17.89 18.91
CA ALA A 646 -18.87 17.48 19.19
C ALA A 646 -19.37 16.43 18.17
N LEU A 647 -19.12 16.65 16.89
CA LEU A 647 -19.45 15.67 15.83
C LEU A 647 -18.68 14.34 16.00
N ALA A 648 -17.40 14.41 16.40
CA ALA A 648 -16.61 13.22 16.65
C ALA A 648 -17.13 12.46 17.90
N ALA A 649 -17.57 13.16 18.94
CA ALA A 649 -18.16 12.58 20.14
C ALA A 649 -19.51 11.93 19.85
N ASP A 650 -20.39 12.59 19.06
CA ASP A 650 -21.70 12.04 18.66
C ASP A 650 -21.54 10.72 17.89
N ARG A 651 -20.49 10.55 17.11
CA ARG A 651 -20.21 9.35 16.33
C ARG A 651 -19.43 8.26 17.08
N LEU A 652 -18.92 8.55 18.27
CA LEU A 652 -18.04 7.67 19.01
C LEU A 652 -18.72 6.35 19.41
N GLY A 653 -19.97 6.44 19.85
CA GLY A 653 -20.69 5.31 20.41
C GLY A 653 -20.12 4.82 21.76
N THR A 654 -20.33 3.56 22.07
CA THR A 654 -19.83 2.92 23.31
C THR A 654 -18.57 2.08 23.04
N VAL A 655 -17.92 1.61 24.09
CA VAL A 655 -16.76 0.70 23.99
C VAL A 655 -17.13 -0.56 23.19
N ASP A 656 -18.34 -1.06 23.34
CA ASP A 656 -18.81 -2.30 22.71
C ASP A 656 -19.34 -2.13 21.28
N SER A 657 -19.48 -0.87 20.80
CA SER A 657 -19.94 -0.59 19.43
C SER A 657 -18.89 -0.89 18.36
N VAL A 658 -17.64 -1.20 18.75
CA VAL A 658 -16.57 -1.56 17.82
C VAL A 658 -16.25 -3.05 17.87
N PRO A 659 -15.93 -3.70 16.73
CA PRO A 659 -15.50 -5.09 16.69
C PRO A 659 -14.11 -5.27 17.35
N GLU A 660 -13.76 -6.50 17.72
CA GLU A 660 -12.45 -6.84 18.34
C GLU A 660 -11.31 -6.92 17.33
N THR A 661 -11.61 -6.79 16.05
CA THR A 661 -10.63 -6.75 14.97
C THR A 661 -10.59 -5.38 14.30
N SER A 662 -9.41 -4.95 13.92
CA SER A 662 -9.11 -3.68 13.26
C SER A 662 -8.93 -3.88 11.75
N GLY A 663 -9.39 -2.94 10.93
CA GLY A 663 -9.10 -2.95 9.49
C GLY A 663 -9.93 -3.94 8.66
N GLY A 664 -9.58 -4.13 7.40
CA GLY A 664 -10.44 -4.83 6.45
C GLY A 664 -11.73 -4.04 6.18
N GLY A 665 -12.89 -4.62 6.51
CA GLY A 665 -14.20 -3.95 6.50
C GLY A 665 -14.54 -3.22 7.80
N ASN A 666 -13.72 -3.36 8.85
CA ASN A 666 -13.92 -2.77 10.16
C ASN A 666 -13.21 -1.42 10.29
N PRO A 667 -13.65 -0.52 11.22
CA PRO A 667 -12.88 0.66 11.59
C PRO A 667 -11.47 0.28 12.06
N ARG A 668 -10.49 1.14 11.79
CA ARG A 668 -9.11 0.93 12.26
C ARG A 668 -8.95 1.31 13.72
N ALA A 669 -7.93 0.75 14.38
CA ALA A 669 -7.43 1.16 15.68
C ALA A 669 -6.08 1.86 15.53
N GLY A 670 -5.69 2.68 16.51
CA GLY A 670 -4.41 3.40 16.57
C GLY A 670 -4.53 4.90 16.52
N LEU A 671 -3.39 5.59 16.50
CA LEU A 671 -3.33 7.05 16.58
C LEU A 671 -3.91 7.74 15.34
N MET A 672 -3.52 7.29 14.14
CA MET A 672 -3.81 8.05 12.92
C MET A 672 -5.23 7.82 12.41
N ARG A 673 -5.69 6.56 12.36
CA ARG A 673 -7.00 6.20 11.78
C ARG A 673 -7.94 5.51 12.76
N GLY A 674 -7.51 5.36 14.02
CA GLY A 674 -8.31 4.79 15.11
C GLY A 674 -9.00 5.84 15.96
N ALA A 675 -9.61 5.39 17.05
CA ALA A 675 -10.31 6.24 18.00
C ALA A 675 -9.34 7.08 18.86
N CYS A 676 -8.06 6.74 18.93
CA CYS A 676 -7.06 7.54 19.65
C CYS A 676 -6.81 8.91 19.01
N GLY A 677 -7.08 9.10 17.71
CA GLY A 677 -7.09 10.43 17.08
C GLY A 677 -8.14 11.36 17.70
N PRO A 678 -9.43 10.99 17.69
CA PRO A 678 -10.48 11.68 18.43
C PRO A 678 -10.17 11.85 19.92
N ALA A 679 -9.62 10.83 20.60
CA ALA A 679 -9.22 10.97 22.02
C ALA A 679 -8.22 12.10 22.24
N LEU A 680 -7.26 12.30 21.33
CA LEU A 680 -6.30 13.40 21.41
C LEU A 680 -7.00 14.76 21.27
N LEU A 681 -7.99 14.90 20.36
CA LEU A 681 -8.79 16.11 20.24
C LEU A 681 -9.61 16.37 21.52
N PHE A 682 -10.26 15.35 22.08
CA PHE A 682 -11.04 15.48 23.31
C PHE A 682 -10.16 15.90 24.50
N LEU A 683 -8.94 15.37 24.61
CA LEU A 683 -7.98 15.79 25.63
C LEU A 683 -7.62 17.28 25.48
N ARG A 684 -7.36 17.75 24.25
CA ARG A 684 -7.07 19.18 24.03
C ARG A 684 -8.25 20.08 24.36
N VAL A 685 -9.47 19.68 23.98
CA VAL A 685 -10.69 20.44 24.35
C VAL A 685 -10.90 20.42 25.86
N PHE A 686 -10.63 19.29 26.54
CA PHE A 686 -10.66 19.23 28.01
C PHE A 686 -9.64 20.18 28.65
N GLU A 687 -8.41 20.20 28.16
CA GLU A 687 -7.33 21.11 28.64
C GLU A 687 -7.71 22.59 28.51
N GLU A 688 -8.48 22.96 27.49
CA GLU A 688 -8.96 24.32 27.29
C GLU A 688 -10.20 24.69 28.09
N THR A 689 -11.16 23.73 28.23
CA THR A 689 -12.49 24.03 28.80
C THR A 689 -12.66 23.59 30.24
N GLY A 690 -11.87 22.62 30.69
CA GLY A 690 -12.05 21.97 31.98
C GLY A 690 -13.27 21.07 32.09
N ASP A 691 -14.04 20.89 31.00
CA ASP A 691 -15.26 20.06 31.01
C ASP A 691 -14.91 18.57 30.96
N LYS A 692 -15.24 17.88 32.05
CA LYS A 692 -14.94 16.45 32.24
C LYS A 692 -15.64 15.52 31.24
N ALA A 693 -16.71 15.96 30.60
CA ALA A 693 -17.38 15.16 29.57
C ALA A 693 -16.43 14.82 28.40
N TRP A 694 -15.52 15.73 28.06
CA TRP A 694 -14.48 15.48 27.05
C TRP A 694 -13.47 14.42 27.50
N LEU A 695 -13.16 14.40 28.80
CA LEU A 695 -12.29 13.37 29.35
C LEU A 695 -12.96 11.99 29.37
N ASP A 696 -14.29 11.92 29.57
CA ASP A 696 -15.06 10.67 29.48
C ASP A 696 -15.10 10.16 28.03
N ASN A 697 -15.26 11.04 27.06
CA ASN A 697 -15.18 10.69 25.62
C ASN A 697 -13.78 10.20 25.25
N ALA A 698 -12.72 10.84 25.75
CA ALA A 698 -11.35 10.40 25.52
C ALA A 698 -11.10 8.99 26.08
N GLU A 699 -11.61 8.69 27.27
CA GLU A 699 -11.53 7.36 27.87
C GLU A 699 -12.24 6.30 27.03
N THR A 700 -13.47 6.60 26.60
CA THR A 700 -14.26 5.70 25.74
C THR A 700 -13.50 5.39 24.45
N ALA A 701 -12.95 6.40 23.79
CA ALA A 701 -12.19 6.25 22.57
C ALA A 701 -10.91 5.39 22.75
N ILE A 702 -10.16 5.63 23.84
CA ILE A 702 -8.98 4.82 24.15
C ILE A 702 -9.37 3.36 24.41
N ARG A 703 -10.45 3.13 25.17
CA ARG A 703 -10.94 1.77 25.48
C ARG A 703 -11.45 1.06 24.21
N GLN A 704 -12.04 1.74 23.25
CA GLN A 704 -12.39 1.18 21.93
C GLN A 704 -11.16 0.67 21.18
N ASP A 705 -10.06 1.40 21.19
CA ASP A 705 -8.83 0.95 20.53
C ASP A 705 -8.14 -0.18 21.30
N LEU A 706 -8.13 -0.12 22.63
CA LEU A 706 -7.58 -1.20 23.47
C LEU A 706 -8.36 -2.50 23.36
N ARG A 707 -9.71 -2.46 23.17
CA ARG A 707 -10.54 -3.64 22.91
C ARG A 707 -10.08 -4.43 21.68
N ARG A 708 -9.50 -3.73 20.69
CA ARG A 708 -8.95 -4.31 19.46
C ARG A 708 -7.49 -4.75 19.57
N CYS A 709 -6.94 -4.77 20.78
CA CYS A 709 -5.58 -5.23 21.03
C CYS A 709 -5.54 -6.64 21.61
N VAL A 710 -4.50 -7.39 21.23
CA VAL A 710 -4.23 -8.73 21.74
C VAL A 710 -2.79 -8.83 22.21
N LEU A 711 -2.52 -9.69 23.18
CA LEU A 711 -1.15 -10.03 23.56
C LEU A 711 -0.50 -10.84 22.44
N SER A 712 0.77 -10.55 22.16
CA SER A 712 1.54 -11.27 21.15
C SER A 712 1.56 -12.77 21.44
N SER A 713 1.28 -13.57 20.42
CA SER A 713 1.34 -15.03 20.46
C SER A 713 2.74 -15.58 20.73
N THR A 714 3.78 -14.74 20.59
CA THR A 714 5.17 -15.13 20.86
C THR A 714 5.51 -15.25 22.35
N GLY A 715 4.56 -15.00 23.26
CA GLY A 715 4.79 -15.04 24.71
C GLY A 715 5.62 -13.86 25.25
N SER A 716 5.90 -12.83 24.43
CA SER A 716 6.66 -11.63 24.85
C SER A 716 5.90 -10.75 25.84
N GLY A 717 4.59 -10.93 25.96
CA GLY A 717 3.70 -10.05 26.72
C GLY A 717 3.59 -8.64 26.10
N ALA A 718 3.93 -8.47 24.84
CA ALA A 718 3.72 -7.24 24.08
C ALA A 718 2.26 -7.14 23.62
N LEU A 719 1.68 -5.95 23.68
CA LEU A 719 0.32 -5.68 23.24
C LEU A 719 0.34 -5.13 21.80
N HIS A 720 -0.43 -5.74 20.91
CA HIS A 720 -0.52 -5.33 19.50
C HIS A 720 -1.98 -5.17 19.09
N VAL A 721 -2.26 -4.28 18.15
CA VAL A 721 -3.57 -4.18 17.48
C VAL A 721 -3.78 -5.44 16.64
N ASN A 722 -4.98 -6.03 16.71
CA ASN A 722 -5.37 -7.25 16.01
C ASN A 722 -6.05 -6.91 14.68
N GLU A 723 -5.43 -7.26 13.55
CA GLU A 723 -6.05 -7.16 12.20
C GLU A 723 -6.62 -8.52 11.72
N GLY A 724 -6.74 -9.49 12.61
CA GLY A 724 -7.21 -10.84 12.29
C GLY A 724 -6.11 -11.74 11.73
N TRP A 725 -5.56 -11.39 10.58
CA TRP A 725 -4.51 -12.15 9.90
C TRP A 725 -3.07 -11.76 10.34
N ARG A 726 -2.90 -10.62 11.00
CA ARG A 726 -1.64 -10.15 11.58
C ARG A 726 -1.90 -9.24 12.77
N THR A 727 -0.83 -8.92 13.49
CA THR A 727 -0.86 -7.96 14.61
C THR A 727 0.07 -6.77 14.34
N MET A 728 -0.34 -5.57 14.81
CA MET A 728 0.30 -4.30 14.47
C MET A 728 0.77 -3.57 15.73
N PRO A 729 2.10 -3.38 15.90
CA PRO A 729 2.65 -2.61 17.02
C PRO A 729 2.78 -1.12 16.72
N TYR A 730 2.69 -0.67 15.46
CA TYR A 730 3.23 0.58 14.94
C TYR A 730 2.58 1.85 15.49
N LEU A 731 3.20 3.02 15.13
CA LEU A 731 2.77 4.34 15.57
C LEU A 731 1.39 4.72 14.98
N ALA A 732 1.21 4.54 13.66
CA ALA A 732 0.00 5.04 13.00
C ALA A 732 -1.24 4.21 13.36
N ASP A 733 -1.25 2.94 12.97
CA ASP A 733 -2.41 2.04 13.07
C ASP A 733 -2.09 0.85 14.02
N GLY A 734 -1.35 1.10 15.11
CA GLY A 734 -0.92 0.09 16.05
C GLY A 734 -0.91 0.54 17.52
N SER A 735 -0.54 -0.37 18.39
CA SER A 735 -0.61 -0.17 19.85
C SER A 735 0.31 0.92 20.38
N VAL A 736 1.46 1.17 19.72
CA VAL A 736 2.43 2.18 20.18
C VAL A 736 1.84 3.58 20.11
N GLY A 737 1.10 3.91 19.04
CA GLY A 737 0.37 5.17 18.95
C GLY A 737 -0.75 5.31 19.99
N ILE A 738 -1.46 4.20 20.30
CA ILE A 738 -2.44 4.16 21.40
C ILE A 738 -1.74 4.53 22.72
N GLY A 739 -0.56 3.95 22.98
CA GLY A 739 0.23 4.22 24.19
C GLY A 739 0.61 5.69 24.37
N MET A 740 0.89 6.41 23.29
CA MET A 740 1.20 7.84 23.36
C MET A 740 0.00 8.67 23.85
N VAL A 741 -1.20 8.38 23.36
CA VAL A 741 -2.42 9.08 23.79
C VAL A 741 -2.85 8.63 25.18
N LEU A 742 -2.75 7.33 25.48
CA LEU A 742 -3.05 6.76 26.80
C LEU A 742 -2.20 7.44 27.90
N ARG A 743 -0.90 7.62 27.70
CA ARG A 743 -0.04 8.30 28.67
C ARG A 743 -0.47 9.74 28.92
N ARG A 744 -0.94 10.47 27.88
CA ARG A 744 -1.49 11.84 28.04
C ARG A 744 -2.77 11.83 28.84
N PHE A 745 -3.68 10.92 28.56
CA PHE A 745 -4.93 10.74 29.31
C PHE A 745 -4.66 10.47 30.80
N LEU A 746 -3.73 9.56 31.12
CA LEU A 746 -3.39 9.17 32.49
C LEU A 746 -2.81 10.33 33.34
N ARG A 747 -2.27 11.39 32.74
CA ARG A 747 -1.86 12.62 33.46
C ARG A 747 -3.06 13.37 34.02
N HIS A 748 -4.21 13.31 33.39
CA HIS A 748 -5.44 14.00 33.79
C HIS A 748 -6.35 13.12 34.64
N ARG A 749 -6.36 11.80 34.36
CA ARG A 749 -7.17 10.82 35.08
C ARG A 749 -6.36 9.54 35.30
N PRO A 750 -5.72 9.38 36.49
CA PRO A 750 -5.07 8.14 36.85
C PRO A 750 -6.07 6.97 36.88
N ASP A 751 -5.71 5.83 36.28
CA ASP A 751 -6.50 4.59 36.24
C ASP A 751 -5.53 3.41 36.20
N ASP A 752 -5.56 2.55 37.24
CA ASP A 752 -4.61 1.44 37.37
C ASP A 752 -4.78 0.37 36.27
N VAL A 753 -6.01 0.15 35.78
CA VAL A 753 -6.30 -0.82 34.72
C VAL A 753 -5.72 -0.33 33.40
N LEU A 754 -5.96 0.94 33.05
CA LEU A 754 -5.41 1.55 31.84
C LEU A 754 -3.88 1.69 31.93
N ALA A 755 -3.33 2.05 33.10
CA ALA A 755 -1.89 2.11 33.32
C ALA A 755 -1.21 0.75 33.09
N GLY A 756 -1.89 -0.36 33.41
CA GLY A 756 -1.42 -1.72 33.18
C GLY A 756 -1.08 -2.02 31.71
N TYR A 757 -1.76 -1.38 30.74
CA TYR A 757 -1.48 -1.57 29.32
C TYR A 757 -0.18 -0.90 28.85
N THR A 758 0.27 0.17 29.53
CA THR A 758 1.44 0.94 29.09
C THR A 758 2.71 0.09 29.04
N GLY A 759 2.91 -0.80 30.03
CA GLY A 759 4.05 -1.70 30.06
C GLY A 759 4.05 -2.73 28.91
N ALA A 760 2.88 -3.26 28.55
CA ALA A 760 2.74 -4.20 27.43
C ALA A 760 2.93 -3.49 26.07
N ILE A 761 2.46 -2.26 25.93
CA ILE A 761 2.68 -1.43 24.74
C ILE A 761 4.17 -1.07 24.59
N ARG A 762 4.83 -0.70 25.70
CA ARG A 762 6.28 -0.45 25.68
C ARG A 762 7.09 -1.66 25.21
N LYS A 763 6.70 -2.87 25.57
CA LYS A 763 7.32 -4.10 25.05
C LYS A 763 7.16 -4.19 23.52
N ALA A 764 6.02 -3.79 22.98
CA ALA A 764 5.81 -3.76 21.54
C ALA A 764 6.78 -2.80 20.80
N ALA A 765 7.15 -1.66 21.42
CA ALA A 765 8.11 -0.71 20.86
C ALA A 765 9.58 -1.16 20.97
N ARG A 766 9.87 -2.28 21.67
CA ARG A 766 11.22 -2.79 21.94
C ARG A 766 11.59 -4.05 21.16
N SER A 767 10.78 -4.44 20.19
CA SER A 767 11.11 -5.58 19.31
C SER A 767 12.45 -5.36 18.61
N ARG A 768 13.24 -6.42 18.46
CA ARG A 768 14.55 -6.35 17.80
C ARG A 768 14.42 -6.20 16.28
N PHE A 769 13.34 -6.69 15.68
CA PHE A 769 13.10 -6.61 14.24
C PHE A 769 11.79 -5.88 13.91
N TYR A 770 11.88 -4.95 13.00
CA TYR A 770 10.78 -4.34 12.28
C TYR A 770 11.09 -4.35 10.78
N ALA A 771 10.11 -4.70 9.96
CA ALA A 771 10.31 -4.84 8.51
C ALA A 771 10.57 -3.49 7.82
N GLN A 772 10.03 -2.40 8.36
CA GLN A 772 10.12 -1.05 7.77
C GLN A 772 10.91 -0.09 8.67
N SER A 773 11.52 0.92 8.06
CA SER A 773 12.24 1.99 8.77
C SER A 773 11.38 3.20 9.12
N GLY A 774 10.28 3.44 8.39
CA GLY A 774 9.50 4.67 8.40
C GLY A 774 8.88 5.04 9.75
N LEU A 775 8.34 6.25 9.81
CA LEU A 775 7.77 6.80 11.04
C LEU A 775 6.41 6.18 11.38
N PHE A 776 5.50 6.07 10.40
CA PHE A 776 4.13 5.63 10.68
C PHE A 776 4.01 4.12 10.89
N ALA A 777 4.73 3.32 10.11
CA ALA A 777 4.64 1.86 10.16
C ALA A 777 6.02 1.19 10.23
N GLY A 778 6.96 1.77 10.97
CA GLY A 778 8.32 1.26 11.05
C GLY A 778 9.07 1.63 12.32
N ARG A 779 10.38 1.37 12.30
CA ARG A 779 11.28 1.52 13.45
C ARG A 779 11.40 2.97 13.96
N ALA A 780 11.35 3.97 13.05
CA ALA A 780 11.40 5.38 13.44
C ALA A 780 10.24 5.76 14.38
N GLY A 781 9.04 5.19 14.15
CA GLY A 781 7.91 5.38 15.06
C GLY A 781 8.15 4.84 16.47
N MET A 782 8.93 3.75 16.59
CA MET A 782 9.32 3.21 17.90
C MET A 782 10.32 4.11 18.62
N VAL A 783 11.29 4.65 17.87
CA VAL A 783 12.24 5.64 18.41
C VAL A 783 11.50 6.84 18.98
N LEU A 784 10.60 7.43 18.18
CA LEU A 784 9.80 8.60 18.59
C LEU A 784 8.96 8.30 19.83
N ALA A 785 8.24 7.18 19.87
CA ALA A 785 7.35 6.82 20.98
C ALA A 785 8.11 6.53 22.29
N LEU A 786 9.28 5.89 22.20
CA LEU A 786 10.13 5.64 23.36
C LEU A 786 10.80 6.92 23.86
N ALA A 787 11.19 7.85 22.95
CA ALA A 787 11.71 9.16 23.30
C ALA A 787 10.64 10.03 23.99
N ASP A 788 9.41 10.05 23.49
CA ASP A 788 8.25 10.73 24.10
C ASP A 788 7.95 10.25 25.53
N GLU A 789 8.22 8.95 25.81
CA GLU A 789 8.03 8.39 27.15
C GLU A 789 9.11 8.85 28.14
N THR A 790 10.36 8.96 27.68
CA THR A 790 11.48 9.33 28.55
C THR A 790 11.62 10.83 28.77
N GLY A 791 10.99 11.64 27.92
CA GLY A 791 11.09 13.11 27.95
C GLY A 791 12.47 13.64 27.56
N PRO A 792 12.70 14.96 27.67
CA PRO A 792 13.97 15.59 27.31
C PRO A 792 15.11 15.10 28.20
N GLY A 793 16.29 14.87 27.60
CA GLY A 793 17.50 14.44 28.30
C GLY A 793 18.25 13.37 27.52
N ARG A 794 19.17 12.65 28.21
CA ARG A 794 19.92 11.56 27.56
C ARG A 794 18.97 10.42 27.22
N PRO A 795 18.96 9.94 25.95
CA PRO A 795 18.11 8.83 25.53
C PRO A 795 18.33 7.56 26.39
N SER A 796 17.24 6.86 26.67
CA SER A 796 17.31 5.60 27.41
C SER A 796 18.01 4.51 26.59
N PRO A 797 18.53 3.44 27.21
CA PRO A 797 19.09 2.29 26.50
C PRO A 797 18.16 1.70 25.43
N ASP A 798 16.85 1.67 25.70
CA ASP A 798 15.85 1.18 24.74
C ASP A 798 15.78 2.06 23.47
N VAL A 799 15.86 3.38 23.63
CA VAL A 799 15.89 4.34 22.53
C VAL A 799 17.15 4.15 21.69
N TYR A 800 18.32 4.09 22.32
CA TYR A 800 19.60 3.86 21.62
C TYR A 800 19.60 2.53 20.86
N ASP A 801 19.04 1.48 21.42
CA ASP A 801 18.96 0.17 20.77
C ASP A 801 18.13 0.23 19.49
N GLN A 802 17.02 0.98 19.48
CA GLN A 802 16.22 1.18 18.27
C GLN A 802 16.91 2.11 17.25
N ILE A 803 17.60 3.17 17.71
CA ILE A 803 18.38 4.07 16.82
C ILE A 803 19.47 3.26 16.11
N ARG A 804 20.26 2.49 16.83
CA ARG A 804 21.33 1.67 16.24
C ARG A 804 20.81 0.73 15.15
N ARG A 805 19.67 0.07 15.40
CA ARG A 805 19.06 -0.85 14.43
C ARG A 805 18.44 -0.15 13.21
N LEU A 806 18.33 1.17 13.17
CA LEU A 806 18.02 1.89 11.94
C LEU A 806 19.09 1.66 10.86
N SER A 807 20.36 1.38 11.26
CA SER A 807 21.43 1.02 10.33
C SER A 807 21.07 -0.19 9.43
N TRP A 808 20.18 -1.07 9.90
CA TRP A 808 19.75 -2.24 9.13
C TRP A 808 19.02 -1.86 7.84
N HIS A 809 18.39 -0.67 7.80
CA HIS A 809 17.63 -0.15 6.67
C HIS A 809 18.35 0.97 5.90
N ALA A 810 19.38 1.57 6.50
CA ALA A 810 20.05 2.75 5.97
C ALA A 810 20.76 2.44 4.64
N VAL A 811 20.58 3.28 3.63
CA VAL A 811 21.21 3.20 2.31
C VAL A 811 22.12 4.41 2.12
N ARG A 812 23.34 4.20 1.63
CA ARG A 812 24.26 5.28 1.29
C ARG A 812 24.25 5.56 -0.21
N ARG A 813 24.19 6.83 -0.55
CA ARG A 813 24.31 7.31 -1.93
C ARG A 813 25.24 8.52 -1.99
N ASP A 814 26.35 8.43 -2.72
CA ASP A 814 27.33 9.52 -2.86
C ASP A 814 27.74 10.14 -1.51
N GLY A 815 27.97 9.29 -0.50
CA GLY A 815 28.31 9.71 0.86
C GLY A 815 27.15 10.23 1.72
N ARG A 816 25.92 10.30 1.19
CA ARG A 816 24.72 10.75 1.89
C ARG A 816 23.90 9.58 2.42
N LEU A 817 23.15 9.82 3.48
CA LEU A 817 22.31 8.81 4.11
C LEU A 817 20.85 8.97 3.70
N MET A 818 20.24 7.87 3.29
CA MET A 818 18.83 7.79 2.89
C MET A 818 18.17 6.54 3.48
N PHE A 819 16.84 6.56 3.53
CA PHE A 819 16.05 5.42 3.96
C PHE A 819 15.05 4.99 2.88
N PRO A 820 14.76 3.67 2.80
CA PRO A 820 13.75 3.17 1.89
C PRO A 820 12.36 3.57 2.37
N GLY A 821 11.44 3.73 1.41
CA GLY A 821 10.01 3.89 1.67
C GLY A 821 9.30 2.57 1.96
N GLU A 822 7.98 2.62 2.00
CA GLU A 822 7.13 1.43 2.19
C GLU A 822 7.49 0.33 1.20
N GLN A 823 7.45 -0.93 1.61
CA GLN A 823 7.88 -2.13 0.86
C GLN A 823 9.39 -2.25 0.60
N LEU A 824 10.24 -1.28 0.97
CA LEU A 824 11.71 -1.28 0.83
C LEU A 824 12.23 -1.34 -0.63
N LEU A 825 11.38 -1.18 -1.64
CA LEU A 825 11.76 -1.34 -3.06
C LEU A 825 12.45 -0.12 -3.63
N ARG A 826 12.21 1.06 -3.04
CA ARG A 826 12.76 2.36 -3.45
C ARG A 826 13.04 3.24 -2.23
N LEU A 827 13.91 4.21 -2.41
CA LEU A 827 14.13 5.27 -1.41
C LEU A 827 12.92 6.20 -1.34
N SER A 828 12.71 6.78 -0.18
CA SER A 828 11.68 7.79 0.07
C SER A 828 12.22 8.89 0.97
N THR A 829 11.75 10.12 0.73
CA THR A 829 12.08 11.25 1.59
C THR A 829 10.92 11.68 2.47
N ASP A 830 9.70 11.17 2.26
CA ASP A 830 8.50 11.66 2.94
C ASP A 830 8.51 11.44 4.47
N LEU A 831 7.57 12.10 5.15
CA LEU A 831 7.44 12.04 6.61
C LEU A 831 6.92 10.66 7.08
N ALA A 832 5.95 10.09 6.39
CA ALA A 832 5.28 8.87 6.86
C ALA A 832 6.18 7.63 6.74
N THR A 833 6.89 7.48 5.61
CA THR A 833 7.59 6.25 5.25
C THR A 833 9.10 6.41 5.08
N GLY A 834 9.58 7.62 4.83
CA GLY A 834 10.91 7.91 4.33
C GLY A 834 11.86 8.60 5.31
N SER A 835 12.89 9.21 4.74
CA SER A 835 14.03 9.81 5.46
C SER A 835 13.63 10.99 6.35
N ALA A 836 12.62 11.80 5.99
CA ALA A 836 12.14 12.89 6.83
C ALA A 836 11.50 12.38 8.13
N GLY A 837 10.76 11.27 8.07
CA GLY A 837 10.23 10.63 9.28
C GLY A 837 11.29 10.07 10.18
N VAL A 838 12.36 9.51 9.61
CA VAL A 838 13.53 9.06 10.38
C VAL A 838 14.26 10.24 11.01
N LEU A 839 14.45 11.34 10.26
CA LEU A 839 15.06 12.57 10.78
C LEU A 839 14.28 13.13 11.97
N LEU A 840 12.95 13.21 11.86
CA LEU A 840 12.09 13.67 12.95
C LEU A 840 12.19 12.77 14.19
N ALA A 841 12.17 11.45 13.99
CA ALA A 841 12.28 10.49 15.10
C ALA A 841 13.65 10.54 15.80
N LEU A 842 14.73 10.70 15.06
CA LEU A 842 16.06 10.93 15.62
C LEU A 842 16.12 12.28 16.35
N GLY A 843 15.50 13.32 15.77
CA GLY A 843 15.37 14.64 16.41
C GLY A 843 14.58 14.59 17.71
N SER A 844 13.55 13.76 17.81
CA SER A 844 12.81 13.60 19.07
C SER A 844 13.65 12.99 20.20
N ALA A 845 14.66 12.19 19.86
CA ALA A 845 15.51 11.49 20.81
C ALA A 845 16.83 12.21 21.10
N LEU A 846 17.39 12.96 20.15
CA LEU A 846 18.78 13.40 20.16
C LEU A 846 18.94 14.92 20.06
N HIS A 847 17.92 15.63 19.58
CA HIS A 847 17.99 17.09 19.42
C HIS A 847 17.85 17.78 20.77
N GLU A 848 18.50 18.94 20.95
CA GLU A 848 18.48 19.71 22.19
C GLU A 848 17.05 20.08 22.59
N THR A 849 16.25 20.57 21.64
CA THR A 849 14.80 20.70 21.77
C THR A 849 14.15 19.51 21.06
N PRO A 850 13.57 18.54 21.78
CA PRO A 850 12.99 17.36 21.14
C PRO A 850 11.98 17.69 20.05
N ALA A 851 12.15 17.14 18.87
CA ALA A 851 11.19 17.25 17.78
C ALA A 851 9.96 16.37 18.06
N HIS A 852 8.77 16.85 17.71
CA HIS A 852 7.50 16.14 17.94
C HIS A 852 6.70 16.02 16.66
N LEU A 853 5.78 15.07 16.59
CA LEU A 853 4.68 15.15 15.63
C LEU A 853 3.74 16.31 16.01
N PRO A 854 3.07 16.96 15.03
CA PRO A 854 2.09 17.99 15.31
C PRO A 854 1.08 17.54 16.38
N PHE A 855 0.77 18.43 17.32
CA PHE A 855 -0.15 18.22 18.46
C PHE A 855 0.29 17.19 19.51
N LEU A 856 1.43 16.53 19.34
CA LEU A 856 1.98 15.54 20.27
C LEU A 856 3.16 16.08 21.09
N GLY A 857 3.53 17.33 20.93
CA GLY A 857 4.46 18.04 21.80
C GLY A 857 3.87 18.39 23.17
N PRO A 858 4.69 18.87 24.12
CA PRO A 858 4.18 19.51 25.35
C PRO A 858 3.24 20.67 24.97
N ALA A 859 2.21 20.89 25.79
CA ALA A 859 1.40 22.09 25.64
C ALA A 859 2.30 23.34 25.70
N ALA A 860 2.07 24.31 24.81
CA ALA A 860 2.75 25.59 24.92
C ALA A 860 2.46 26.21 26.30
N PRO A 861 3.48 26.76 26.99
CA PRO A 861 3.32 27.32 28.31
C PRO A 861 2.32 28.49 28.34
#